data_5596df4155f83cc54fb5f918e14063e5
#
_entry.id   5596df4155f83cc54fb5f918e14063e5
#
_cell.length_a   1.000
_cell.length_b   1.000
_cell.length_c   1.000
_cell.angle_alpha   90.00
_cell.angle_beta   90.00
_cell.angle_gamma   90.00
#
_symmetry.space_group_name_H-M   'P 1'
#
loop_
_entity.id
_entity.type
_entity.pdbx_description
1 polymer ?
#
loop_
_entity_poly.entity_id
_entity_poly.type
_entity_poly.pdbx_seq_one_letter_code
_entity_poly.pdbx_strand_id
1 'polypeptide(L)'
;SEFPVNGAAVIGSNPPDPLWIQFTRTGDKVQVRKLVRDNVTDAASPNIARSLANNNIGAIIKSYDIAAWSPDSCAVVFNATDLFLSDNKALTPFDPYGENLYYGRVTRSASYQSDKSFLGEIRAFEDNVVIRSHLSYTYTLKAGSKEIASDVPFTAVMTRSLGLLPETPYEPRFVDSRMSVFPTGKILFSEREQQAKLLCYANRWRVEPSDEAAYRRGELVRPKKPIVFYIDPDFPESWRKPIFEAVEQWNEPFERIGFKQAVEAREFPKDDPEFDPDNIKYSCIRYAPIGISNAMGPSWVDPRSGEIVNASVYVFHDIVKLVNNWRFIQTAQADKSVRGVKLPREVMDDALRYVVTHEVGHCLGFMHNMSASAVIPVDSLRSPSFTQKYGTTTSIMDYARFNYVAQPGDMERGVRMTPPRFGVYDYYAVKWLYTPVFDAASPEEVYKITSRWITEAAADPVLRYGKQQGAVLDPRSQTEDLGDDAVKASEYGIRNLRYILANLNDWVKDEDRDYSYRTDIYKGIVSQYIRYIGHVFANVGGIYLNEKHVGDPVDAYKSVPKERQRAAVLFLLGQLADLDWMDDEGLMRNIQFMGSPKAYMQIAIIRAVVMSAVKVENSAQLSDDPYTVEACMKDIYDFVWKPTVQGKN
;
A
#
# COMPACT_ATOMS: atom_id res chain seq x y z
N SER A 1 -13.60 -8.71 5.09
CA SER A 1 -14.06 -10.04 4.69
C SER A 1 -14.53 -9.99 3.24
N GLU A 2 -14.04 -10.88 2.40
CA GLU A 2 -14.52 -11.00 1.01
C GLU A 2 -15.97 -11.51 0.95
N PHE A 3 -16.47 -12.02 2.07
CA PHE A 3 -17.85 -12.49 2.21
C PHE A 3 -18.63 -11.53 3.10
N PRO A 4 -19.77 -11.02 2.62
CA PRO A 4 -20.62 -10.16 3.43
C PRO A 4 -21.38 -11.00 4.46
N VAL A 5 -20.78 -11.19 5.63
CA VAL A 5 -21.40 -11.86 6.77
C VAL A 5 -21.37 -10.92 7.98
N ASN A 6 -22.48 -10.85 8.73
CA ASN A 6 -22.52 -10.07 9.95
C ASN A 6 -21.54 -10.65 10.97
N GLY A 7 -20.82 -9.77 11.69
CA GLY A 7 -19.77 -10.15 12.62
C GLY A 7 -18.39 -10.34 11.96
N ALA A 8 -18.31 -10.36 10.62
CA ALA A 8 -17.06 -10.39 9.86
C ALA A 8 -16.94 -9.21 8.90
N ALA A 9 -17.84 -8.25 8.97
CA ALA A 9 -17.79 -7.03 8.18
C ALA A 9 -16.60 -6.17 8.60
N VAL A 10 -15.85 -5.68 7.62
CA VAL A 10 -14.63 -4.92 7.84
C VAL A 10 -14.94 -3.44 7.86
N ILE A 11 -14.58 -2.76 8.94
CA ILE A 11 -14.74 -1.31 9.05
C ILE A 11 -13.78 -0.65 8.07
N GLY A 12 -14.32 0.11 7.09
CA GLY A 12 -13.57 0.98 6.21
C GLY A 12 -12.45 0.38 5.38
N SER A 13 -12.36 -0.94 5.29
CA SER A 13 -11.23 -1.63 4.64
C SER A 13 -11.17 -1.45 3.13
N ASN A 14 -12.28 -1.12 2.49
CA ASN A 14 -12.39 -0.89 1.05
C ASN A 14 -13.47 0.16 0.81
N PRO A 15 -13.21 1.44 1.14
CA PRO A 15 -14.18 2.48 0.87
C PRO A 15 -14.41 2.56 -0.64
N PRO A 16 -15.64 2.66 -1.10
CA PRO A 16 -15.91 2.91 -2.51
C PRO A 16 -15.34 4.28 -2.90
N ASP A 17 -15.02 4.44 -4.18
CA ASP A 17 -14.59 5.73 -4.72
C ASP A 17 -15.63 6.81 -4.43
N PRO A 18 -15.21 8.02 -4.03
CA PRO A 18 -16.14 9.10 -3.77
C PRO A 18 -16.91 9.49 -5.03
N LEU A 19 -18.20 9.78 -4.86
CA LEU A 19 -19.03 10.31 -5.94
C LEU A 19 -18.98 11.84 -5.92
N TRP A 20 -18.69 12.43 -7.07
CA TRP A 20 -18.83 13.86 -7.29
C TRP A 20 -20.22 14.13 -7.79
N ILE A 21 -21.05 14.73 -6.95
CA ILE A 21 -22.47 14.98 -7.27
C ILE A 21 -22.76 16.47 -7.32
N GLN A 22 -23.77 16.80 -8.11
CA GLN A 22 -24.35 18.13 -8.19
C GLN A 22 -25.87 18.02 -8.13
N PHE A 23 -26.49 18.86 -7.33
CA PHE A 23 -27.94 19.05 -7.33
C PHE A 23 -28.28 20.15 -8.33
N THR A 24 -29.13 19.83 -9.31
CA THR A 24 -29.57 20.78 -10.32
C THR A 24 -31.09 20.81 -10.38
N ARG A 25 -31.67 22.00 -10.49
CA ARG A 25 -33.13 22.15 -10.68
C ARG A 25 -33.48 22.15 -12.16
N THR A 26 -34.50 21.39 -12.53
CA THR A 26 -35.09 21.39 -13.86
C THR A 26 -36.63 21.40 -13.71
N GLY A 27 -37.27 22.53 -13.95
CA GLY A 27 -38.69 22.72 -13.68
C GLY A 27 -39.00 22.50 -12.19
N ASP A 28 -39.91 21.59 -11.92
CA ASP A 28 -40.37 21.22 -10.57
C ASP A 28 -39.59 20.05 -9.95
N LYS A 29 -38.44 19.73 -10.53
CA LYS A 29 -37.62 18.60 -10.06
C LYS A 29 -36.20 19.03 -9.68
N VAL A 30 -35.69 18.34 -8.66
CA VAL A 30 -34.27 18.34 -8.30
C VAL A 30 -33.59 17.07 -8.85
N GLN A 31 -32.59 17.22 -9.66
CA GLN A 31 -31.79 16.12 -10.21
C GLN A 31 -30.49 16.00 -9.45
N VAL A 32 -30.12 14.78 -9.04
CA VAL A 32 -28.81 14.44 -8.54
C VAL A 32 -27.97 13.94 -9.71
N ARG A 33 -26.92 14.66 -10.05
CA ARG A 33 -26.04 14.33 -11.18
C ARG A 33 -24.69 13.86 -10.67
N LYS A 34 -24.18 12.74 -11.20
CA LYS A 34 -22.77 12.34 -11.05
C LYS A 34 -21.95 13.17 -12.06
N LEU A 35 -21.05 13.99 -11.55
CA LEU A 35 -20.22 14.85 -12.39
C LEU A 35 -19.09 14.05 -13.05
N VAL A 36 -18.73 14.42 -14.28
CA VAL A 36 -17.53 13.98 -14.98
C VAL A 36 -16.42 15.02 -14.72
N ARG A 37 -15.35 14.60 -14.04
CA ARG A 37 -14.24 15.49 -13.65
C ARG A 37 -12.89 15.03 -14.21
N ASP A 38 -12.90 14.02 -15.06
CA ASP A 38 -11.68 13.43 -15.60
C ASP A 38 -11.09 14.25 -16.73
N ASN A 39 -11.95 14.92 -17.53
CA ASN A 39 -11.55 15.74 -18.66
C ASN A 39 -11.31 17.19 -18.22
N VAL A 40 -10.12 17.70 -18.55
CA VAL A 40 -9.67 19.06 -18.22
C VAL A 40 -9.09 19.76 -19.45
N THR A 41 -9.00 21.08 -19.38
CA THR A 41 -8.32 21.90 -20.41
C THR A 41 -7.49 22.98 -19.73
N ASP A 42 -6.53 23.54 -20.47
CA ASP A 42 -5.75 24.67 -20.01
C ASP A 42 -6.49 26.02 -20.22
N ALA A 43 -6.02 27.06 -19.54
CA ALA A 43 -6.60 28.40 -19.60
C ALA A 43 -6.47 29.06 -21.01
N ALA A 44 -5.55 28.57 -21.84
CA ALA A 44 -5.32 29.10 -23.18
C ALA A 44 -6.28 28.54 -24.23
N SER A 45 -7.13 27.57 -23.87
CA SER A 45 -8.02 26.84 -24.78
C SER A 45 -9.53 27.04 -24.42
N PRO A 46 -10.07 28.27 -24.45
CA PRO A 46 -11.45 28.58 -24.00
C PRO A 46 -12.54 27.90 -24.84
N ASN A 47 -12.27 27.64 -26.13
CA ASN A 47 -13.20 26.92 -27.00
C ASN A 47 -13.31 25.43 -26.59
N ILE A 48 -12.19 24.83 -26.22
CA ILE A 48 -12.17 23.46 -25.71
C ILE A 48 -12.92 23.41 -24.36
N ALA A 49 -12.70 24.38 -23.47
CA ALA A 49 -13.43 24.46 -22.19
C ALA A 49 -14.94 24.47 -22.40
N ARG A 50 -15.43 25.29 -23.32
CA ARG A 50 -16.87 25.34 -23.68
C ARG A 50 -17.36 24.00 -24.27
N SER A 51 -16.58 23.39 -25.15
CA SER A 51 -16.91 22.09 -25.74
C SER A 51 -16.95 21.00 -24.68
N LEU A 52 -15.98 20.95 -23.77
CA LEU A 52 -15.99 19.99 -22.66
C LEU A 52 -17.21 20.17 -21.76
N ALA A 53 -17.55 21.41 -21.42
CA ALA A 53 -18.76 21.69 -20.62
C ALA A 53 -20.05 21.17 -21.28
N ASN A 54 -20.14 21.27 -22.59
CA ASN A 54 -21.29 20.82 -23.36
C ASN A 54 -21.36 19.29 -23.55
N ASN A 55 -20.20 18.61 -23.55
CA ASN A 55 -20.11 17.18 -23.86
C ASN A 55 -19.89 16.29 -22.62
N ASN A 56 -19.42 16.85 -21.50
CA ASN A 56 -19.26 16.12 -20.25
C ASN A 56 -20.47 16.32 -19.32
N ILE A 57 -21.65 15.96 -19.79
CA ILE A 57 -22.88 16.08 -19.04
C ILE A 57 -22.91 15.00 -17.97
N GLY A 58 -23.05 15.43 -16.70
CA GLY A 58 -23.18 14.50 -15.56
C GLY A 58 -24.42 13.62 -15.67
N ALA A 59 -24.23 12.31 -15.49
CA ALA A 59 -25.36 11.37 -15.50
C ALA A 59 -26.34 11.66 -14.36
N ILE A 60 -27.63 11.70 -14.66
CA ILE A 60 -28.67 11.81 -13.63
C ILE A 60 -28.79 10.45 -12.94
N ILE A 61 -28.46 10.39 -11.65
CA ILE A 61 -28.55 9.16 -10.85
C ILE A 61 -29.89 9.07 -10.10
N LYS A 62 -30.50 10.23 -9.79
CA LYS A 62 -31.80 10.33 -9.13
C LYS A 62 -32.50 11.63 -9.55
N SER A 63 -33.85 11.64 -9.47
CA SER A 63 -34.67 12.83 -9.69
C SER A 63 -35.80 12.85 -8.67
N TYR A 64 -36.01 14.00 -8.05
CA TYR A 64 -36.97 14.21 -6.95
C TYR A 64 -37.94 15.34 -7.28
N ASP A 65 -39.20 15.22 -6.88
CA ASP A 65 -40.15 16.30 -6.92
C ASP A 65 -39.83 17.31 -5.80
N ILE A 66 -39.96 18.60 -6.10
CA ILE A 66 -39.84 19.66 -5.12
C ILE A 66 -41.09 19.62 -4.21
N ALA A 67 -40.87 19.38 -2.91
CA ALA A 67 -41.95 19.31 -1.93
C ALA A 67 -42.37 20.70 -1.42
N ALA A 68 -41.42 21.62 -1.31
CA ALA A 68 -41.68 22.99 -0.84
C ALA A 68 -40.58 23.96 -1.31
N TRP A 69 -40.86 25.23 -1.22
CA TRP A 69 -39.95 26.35 -1.48
C TRP A 69 -39.73 27.17 -0.20
N SER A 70 -38.57 27.76 -0.04
CA SER A 70 -38.36 28.79 0.96
C SER A 70 -39.23 30.03 0.64
N PRO A 71 -39.61 30.86 1.66
CA PRO A 71 -40.40 32.06 1.44
C PRO A 71 -39.84 33.04 0.40
N ASP A 72 -38.51 33.12 0.31
CA ASP A 72 -37.76 33.93 -0.66
C ASP A 72 -37.53 33.24 -2.00
N SER A 73 -38.00 32.01 -2.18
CA SER A 73 -37.78 31.15 -3.35
C SER A 73 -36.31 30.87 -3.69
N CYS A 74 -35.40 31.08 -2.76
CA CYS A 74 -33.96 30.84 -2.93
C CYS A 74 -33.54 29.39 -2.62
N ALA A 75 -34.37 28.63 -1.90
CA ALA A 75 -34.13 27.25 -1.56
C ALA A 75 -35.32 26.34 -1.85
N VAL A 76 -35.06 25.06 -2.07
CA VAL A 76 -36.09 24.03 -2.29
C VAL A 76 -35.91 22.90 -1.28
N VAL A 77 -37.02 22.29 -0.91
CA VAL A 77 -37.10 21.10 -0.05
C VAL A 77 -37.57 19.92 -0.90
N PHE A 78 -36.88 18.79 -0.78
CA PHE A 78 -37.26 17.54 -1.44
C PHE A 78 -36.89 16.34 -0.57
N ASN A 79 -37.53 15.21 -0.80
CA ASN A 79 -37.26 13.97 -0.07
C ASN A 79 -36.23 13.14 -0.81
N ALA A 80 -35.01 13.03 -0.23
CA ALA A 80 -33.89 12.27 -0.78
C ALA A 80 -33.71 10.89 -0.11
N THR A 81 -34.69 10.41 0.66
CA THR A 81 -34.58 9.17 1.45
C THR A 81 -34.13 7.99 0.60
N ASP A 82 -34.66 7.81 -0.61
CA ASP A 82 -34.33 6.67 -1.46
C ASP A 82 -32.93 6.73 -2.09
N LEU A 83 -32.22 7.86 -2.03
CA LEU A 83 -30.80 7.93 -2.39
C LEU A 83 -29.95 7.09 -1.43
N PHE A 84 -30.35 7.08 -0.16
CA PHE A 84 -29.62 6.42 0.93
C PHE A 84 -30.25 5.10 1.39
N LEU A 85 -31.49 4.84 1.00
CA LEU A 85 -32.29 3.69 1.42
C LEU A 85 -32.81 2.94 0.20
N SER A 86 -31.93 2.46 -0.65
CA SER A 86 -32.24 1.64 -1.82
C SER A 86 -31.00 0.84 -2.26
N ASP A 87 -31.22 -0.13 -3.14
CA ASP A 87 -30.15 -0.87 -3.81
C ASP A 87 -29.51 -0.02 -4.93
N ASN A 88 -28.86 1.04 -4.53
CA ASN A 88 -28.14 1.91 -5.46
C ASN A 88 -26.70 1.38 -5.66
N LYS A 89 -26.40 0.88 -6.85
CA LYS A 89 -25.08 0.33 -7.19
C LYS A 89 -23.92 1.31 -6.94
N ALA A 90 -24.16 2.61 -7.04
CA ALA A 90 -23.15 3.63 -6.75
C ALA A 90 -22.89 3.83 -5.25
N LEU A 91 -23.77 3.32 -4.38
CA LEU A 91 -23.72 3.48 -2.92
C LEU A 91 -23.90 2.14 -2.20
N THR A 92 -23.63 1.03 -2.86
CA THR A 92 -23.78 -0.33 -2.34
C THR A 92 -22.69 -0.67 -1.31
N PRO A 93 -22.99 -1.53 -0.30
CA PRO A 93 -21.96 -2.08 0.60
C PRO A 93 -21.08 -3.15 -0.06
N PHE A 94 -21.41 -3.55 -1.28
CA PHE A 94 -20.64 -4.55 -2.02
C PHE A 94 -19.68 -3.88 -3.00
N ASP A 95 -18.53 -4.52 -3.22
CA ASP A 95 -17.64 -4.14 -4.31
C ASP A 95 -18.40 -4.29 -5.65
N PRO A 96 -18.58 -3.22 -6.44
CA PRO A 96 -19.28 -3.26 -7.71
C PRO A 96 -18.62 -4.18 -8.74
N TYR A 97 -17.34 -4.50 -8.58
CA TYR A 97 -16.59 -5.45 -9.42
C TYR A 97 -16.45 -6.83 -8.77
N GLY A 98 -16.94 -7.01 -7.54
CA GLY A 98 -16.74 -8.17 -6.68
C GLY A 98 -17.80 -9.26 -6.78
N GLU A 99 -18.53 -9.38 -7.91
CA GLU A 99 -19.44 -10.52 -8.12
C GLU A 99 -18.68 -11.84 -8.27
N ASN A 100 -17.42 -11.77 -8.70
CA ASN A 100 -16.52 -12.90 -8.89
C ASN A 100 -15.41 -12.89 -7.85
N LEU A 101 -15.59 -13.70 -6.79
CA LEU A 101 -14.64 -13.84 -5.70
C LEU A 101 -13.61 -14.94 -6.01
N TYR A 102 -12.43 -14.88 -5.42
CA TYR A 102 -11.36 -15.88 -5.59
C TYR A 102 -11.02 -16.17 -7.06
N TYR A 103 -10.75 -15.11 -7.85
CA TYR A 103 -10.42 -15.23 -9.26
C TYR A 103 -11.51 -15.93 -10.10
N GLY A 104 -12.78 -15.68 -9.78
CA GLY A 104 -13.93 -16.25 -10.46
C GLY A 104 -14.30 -17.68 -10.03
N ARG A 105 -13.68 -18.22 -8.99
CA ARG A 105 -14.03 -19.54 -8.46
C ARG A 105 -15.29 -19.54 -7.61
N VAL A 106 -15.63 -18.40 -7.05
CA VAL A 106 -16.85 -18.20 -6.26
C VAL A 106 -17.60 -16.99 -6.82
N THR A 107 -18.89 -17.14 -7.06
CA THR A 107 -19.78 -16.05 -7.45
C THR A 107 -20.71 -15.66 -6.31
N ARG A 108 -21.01 -14.38 -6.19
CA ARG A 108 -21.95 -13.84 -5.23
C ARG A 108 -23.13 -13.22 -5.96
N SER A 109 -24.35 -13.52 -5.50
CA SER A 109 -25.56 -12.76 -5.80
C SER A 109 -26.14 -12.21 -4.50
N ALA A 110 -26.69 -10.99 -4.53
CA ALA A 110 -27.31 -10.37 -3.36
C ALA A 110 -28.64 -9.72 -3.76
N SER A 111 -29.63 -9.83 -2.88
CA SER A 111 -30.97 -9.25 -3.06
C SER A 111 -31.26 -8.31 -1.90
N TYR A 112 -31.54 -7.05 -2.23
CA TYR A 112 -31.91 -6.02 -1.26
C TYR A 112 -33.28 -6.30 -0.61
N GLN A 113 -33.36 -6.11 0.71
CA GLN A 113 -34.55 -6.33 1.52
C GLN A 113 -35.05 -4.99 2.05
N SER A 114 -35.96 -4.36 1.33
CA SER A 114 -36.48 -3.01 1.68
C SER A 114 -37.25 -2.98 2.99
N ASP A 115 -37.95 -4.06 3.31
CA ASP A 115 -38.74 -4.22 4.55
C ASP A 115 -37.86 -4.36 5.82
N LYS A 116 -36.57 -4.64 5.65
CA LYS A 116 -35.58 -4.81 6.73
C LYS A 116 -34.53 -3.72 6.72
N SER A 117 -34.68 -2.70 5.88
CA SER A 117 -33.74 -1.61 5.73
C SER A 117 -34.33 -0.30 6.23
N PHE A 118 -33.54 0.53 6.91
CA PHE A 118 -34.01 1.79 7.47
C PHE A 118 -32.89 2.82 7.58
N LEU A 119 -33.23 4.10 7.65
CA LEU A 119 -32.31 5.17 7.98
C LEU A 119 -32.03 5.16 9.48
N GLY A 120 -30.76 5.20 9.82
CA GLY A 120 -30.30 5.42 11.18
C GLY A 120 -30.17 6.92 11.48
N GLU A 121 -29.10 7.29 12.19
CA GLU A 121 -28.83 8.67 12.55
C GLU A 121 -28.47 9.51 11.32
N ILE A 122 -28.97 10.76 11.29
CA ILE A 122 -28.56 11.79 10.34
C ILE A 122 -28.02 12.96 11.15
N ARG A 123 -26.78 13.35 10.91
CA ARG A 123 -26.12 14.48 11.57
C ARG A 123 -25.71 15.51 10.51
N ALA A 124 -26.11 16.75 10.73
CA ALA A 124 -25.70 17.89 9.91
C ALA A 124 -24.63 18.70 10.64
N PHE A 125 -23.56 18.99 9.93
CA PHE A 125 -22.43 19.80 10.39
C PHE A 125 -22.32 21.04 9.50
N GLU A 126 -21.38 21.94 9.80
CA GLU A 126 -21.21 23.20 9.08
C GLU A 126 -21.05 23.01 7.55
N ASP A 127 -20.25 22.03 7.12
CA ASP A 127 -19.86 21.82 5.72
C ASP A 127 -20.19 20.42 5.18
N ASN A 128 -20.82 19.58 5.99
CA ASN A 128 -21.20 18.24 5.57
C ASN A 128 -22.41 17.67 6.34
N VAL A 129 -23.01 16.63 5.75
CA VAL A 129 -24.08 15.85 6.37
C VAL A 129 -23.66 14.39 6.37
N VAL A 130 -23.73 13.75 7.53
CA VAL A 130 -23.48 12.32 7.70
C VAL A 130 -24.79 11.57 7.82
N ILE A 131 -24.99 10.56 6.99
CA ILE A 131 -26.19 9.74 6.92
C ILE A 131 -25.81 8.28 7.16
N ARG A 132 -26.38 7.66 8.20
CA ARG A 132 -26.27 6.24 8.48
C ARG A 132 -27.47 5.50 7.92
N SER A 133 -27.23 4.43 7.17
CA SER A 133 -28.27 3.56 6.62
C SER A 133 -28.00 2.12 7.04
N HIS A 134 -29.04 1.46 7.54
CA HIS A 134 -29.03 0.01 7.76
C HIS A 134 -29.61 -0.65 6.51
N LEU A 135 -28.74 -1.25 5.70
CA LEU A 135 -29.12 -1.89 4.43
C LEU A 135 -29.08 -3.40 4.58
N SER A 136 -30.20 -4.04 4.46
CA SER A 136 -30.34 -5.49 4.62
C SER A 136 -30.42 -6.18 3.26
N TYR A 137 -29.77 -7.31 3.16
CA TYR A 137 -29.70 -8.16 1.96
C TYR A 137 -29.86 -9.63 2.35
N THR A 138 -30.25 -10.45 1.39
CA THR A 138 -29.94 -11.88 1.39
C THR A 138 -28.89 -12.12 0.31
N TYR A 139 -27.90 -12.97 0.58
CA TYR A 139 -26.90 -13.32 -0.42
C TYR A 139 -26.77 -14.83 -0.58
N THR A 140 -26.35 -15.23 -1.78
CA THR A 140 -26.04 -16.60 -2.16
C THR A 140 -24.63 -16.66 -2.74
N LEU A 141 -23.86 -17.67 -2.33
CA LEU A 141 -22.51 -17.94 -2.83
C LEU A 141 -22.49 -19.27 -3.57
N LYS A 142 -21.88 -19.29 -4.75
CA LYS A 142 -21.70 -20.49 -5.58
C LYS A 142 -20.25 -20.70 -5.95
N ALA A 143 -19.75 -21.93 -5.79
CA ALA A 143 -18.48 -22.38 -6.33
C ALA A 143 -18.77 -23.23 -7.58
N GLY A 144 -18.63 -22.63 -8.76
CA GLY A 144 -19.14 -23.21 -10.00
C GLY A 144 -20.66 -23.39 -9.94
N SER A 145 -21.16 -24.60 -10.12
CA SER A 145 -22.60 -24.93 -10.02
C SER A 145 -23.05 -25.26 -8.59
N LYS A 146 -22.12 -25.41 -7.63
CA LYS A 146 -22.44 -25.80 -6.25
C LYS A 146 -22.72 -24.59 -5.40
N GLU A 147 -23.89 -24.54 -4.79
CA GLU A 147 -24.19 -23.58 -3.72
C GLU A 147 -23.42 -23.93 -2.45
N ILE A 148 -22.65 -22.98 -1.94
CA ILE A 148 -21.90 -23.08 -0.68
C ILE A 148 -22.54 -22.29 0.45
N ALA A 149 -23.38 -21.31 0.10
CA ALA A 149 -24.25 -20.60 1.04
C ALA A 149 -25.47 -20.09 0.26
N SER A 150 -26.68 -20.21 0.82
CA SER A 150 -27.93 -19.79 0.16
C SER A 150 -28.78 -18.99 1.15
N ASP A 151 -29.36 -17.90 0.65
CA ASP A 151 -30.29 -17.02 1.36
C ASP A 151 -29.80 -16.55 2.74
N VAL A 152 -28.48 -16.30 2.85
CA VAL A 152 -27.89 -15.86 4.10
C VAL A 152 -28.22 -14.40 4.36
N PRO A 153 -28.82 -14.04 5.50
CA PRO A 153 -29.12 -12.66 5.84
C PRO A 153 -27.84 -11.87 6.13
N PHE A 154 -27.80 -10.63 5.65
CA PHE A 154 -26.70 -9.71 5.87
C PHE A 154 -27.24 -8.29 6.04
N THR A 155 -26.85 -7.58 7.10
CA THR A 155 -27.17 -6.15 7.28
C THR A 155 -25.87 -5.35 7.38
N ALA A 156 -25.72 -4.37 6.50
CA ALA A 156 -24.62 -3.41 6.51
C ALA A 156 -25.07 -2.10 7.11
N VAL A 157 -24.32 -1.56 8.05
CA VAL A 157 -24.44 -0.16 8.48
C VAL A 157 -23.50 0.65 7.60
N MET A 158 -24.07 1.47 6.73
CA MET A 158 -23.33 2.32 5.79
C MET A 158 -23.37 3.76 6.27
N THR A 159 -22.22 4.34 6.53
CA THR A 159 -22.07 5.77 6.78
C THR A 159 -21.67 6.47 5.48
N ARG A 160 -22.45 7.46 5.08
CA ARG A 160 -22.22 8.27 3.88
C ARG A 160 -22.18 9.73 4.26
N SER A 161 -21.13 10.42 3.83
CA SER A 161 -21.00 11.86 4.06
C SER A 161 -21.22 12.62 2.76
N LEU A 162 -22.09 13.63 2.80
CA LEU A 162 -22.23 14.65 1.76
C LEU A 162 -21.42 15.86 2.21
N GLY A 163 -20.19 16.01 1.67
CA GLY A 163 -19.32 17.13 2.00
C GLY A 163 -19.36 18.22 0.91
N LEU A 164 -19.34 19.47 1.33
CA LEU A 164 -19.07 20.59 0.44
C LEU A 164 -17.59 20.61 0.09
N LEU A 165 -17.31 20.73 -1.21
CA LEU A 165 -15.92 20.99 -1.65
C LEU A 165 -15.53 22.42 -1.30
N PRO A 166 -14.24 22.69 -1.02
CA PRO A 166 -13.72 24.04 -0.84
C PRO A 166 -14.12 24.93 -2.02
N GLU A 167 -14.56 26.15 -1.75
CA GLU A 167 -14.95 27.09 -2.79
C GLU A 167 -13.81 27.34 -3.77
N THR A 168 -12.61 27.55 -3.25
CA THR A 168 -11.38 27.66 -4.04
C THR A 168 -10.59 26.36 -3.96
N PRO A 169 -10.46 25.60 -5.07
CA PRO A 169 -9.62 24.41 -5.11
C PRO A 169 -8.17 24.73 -4.77
N TYR A 170 -7.47 23.78 -4.15
CA TYR A 170 -6.02 23.90 -3.98
C TYR A 170 -5.33 23.89 -5.36
N GLU A 171 -4.19 24.54 -5.46
CA GLU A 171 -3.43 24.52 -6.71
C GLU A 171 -2.88 23.10 -6.97
N PRO A 172 -3.18 22.49 -8.13
CA PRO A 172 -2.74 21.14 -8.42
C PRO A 172 -1.22 21.09 -8.61
N ARG A 173 -0.59 20.02 -8.11
CA ARG A 173 0.79 19.66 -8.41
C ARG A 173 0.79 18.51 -9.40
N PHE A 174 1.42 18.68 -10.56
CA PHE A 174 1.48 17.63 -11.56
C PHE A 174 2.44 16.52 -11.11
N VAL A 175 2.01 15.27 -11.29
CA VAL A 175 2.80 14.09 -10.95
C VAL A 175 3.96 13.96 -11.91
N ASP A 176 5.14 13.67 -11.37
CA ASP A 176 6.26 13.12 -12.12
C ASP A 176 6.30 11.60 -11.90
N SER A 177 6.36 10.82 -12.97
CA SER A 177 6.30 9.34 -12.89
C SER A 177 7.46 8.72 -12.11
N ARG A 178 8.53 9.50 -11.88
CA ARG A 178 9.71 9.10 -11.10
C ARG A 178 9.53 9.26 -9.58
N MET A 179 8.32 9.69 -9.11
CA MET A 179 8.01 9.89 -7.70
C MET A 179 6.91 8.95 -7.21
N SER A 180 7.07 8.47 -5.97
CA SER A 180 6.14 7.55 -5.31
C SER A 180 4.95 8.28 -4.69
N VAL A 181 4.07 8.87 -5.48
CA VAL A 181 2.90 9.61 -4.99
C VAL A 181 1.61 9.10 -5.63
N PHE A 182 0.51 9.09 -4.86
CA PHE A 182 -0.80 8.74 -5.38
C PHE A 182 -1.27 9.78 -6.39
N PRO A 183 -1.73 9.36 -7.58
CA PRO A 183 -2.21 10.25 -8.61
C PRO A 183 -3.73 10.35 -8.63
N THR A 184 -4.25 11.54 -8.96
CA THR A 184 -5.61 11.73 -9.48
C THR A 184 -5.53 11.95 -10.97
N GLY A 185 -5.97 10.96 -11.75
CA GLY A 185 -5.86 10.96 -13.22
C GLY A 185 -6.79 11.98 -13.88
N LYS A 186 -6.28 12.64 -14.95
CA LYS A 186 -7.00 13.57 -15.81
C LYS A 186 -6.65 13.32 -17.27
N ILE A 187 -7.55 13.69 -18.16
CA ILE A 187 -7.30 13.74 -19.60
C ILE A 187 -7.30 15.20 -20.01
N LEU A 188 -6.12 15.71 -20.39
CA LEU A 188 -5.94 17.09 -20.84
C LEU A 188 -6.26 17.20 -22.34
N PHE A 189 -7.15 18.11 -22.66
CA PHE A 189 -7.41 18.59 -24.02
C PHE A 189 -6.90 20.02 -24.13
N SER A 190 -6.01 20.29 -25.07
CA SER A 190 -5.36 21.59 -25.24
C SER A 190 -5.09 21.87 -26.71
N GLU A 191 -5.16 23.14 -27.11
CA GLU A 191 -4.74 23.55 -28.47
C GLU A 191 -3.23 23.41 -28.69
N ARG A 192 -2.45 23.28 -27.63
CA ARG A 192 -0.99 23.09 -27.68
C ARG A 192 -0.58 21.64 -27.90
N GLU A 193 -1.49 20.69 -27.59
CA GLU A 193 -1.26 19.25 -27.71
C GLU A 193 -2.01 18.72 -28.93
N GLN A 194 -1.35 17.88 -29.72
CA GLN A 194 -1.97 17.30 -30.93
C GLN A 194 -2.86 16.08 -30.63
N GLN A 195 -2.93 15.68 -29.36
CA GLN A 195 -3.74 14.56 -28.88
C GLN A 195 -4.19 14.82 -27.44
N ALA A 196 -5.22 14.12 -27.00
CA ALA A 196 -5.58 14.05 -25.60
C ALA A 196 -4.44 13.41 -24.79
N LYS A 197 -4.03 14.06 -23.71
CA LYS A 197 -2.86 13.66 -22.91
C LYS A 197 -3.26 13.28 -21.50
N LEU A 198 -2.71 12.16 -21.02
CA LEU A 198 -2.85 11.81 -19.60
C LEU A 198 -2.09 12.84 -18.76
N LEU A 199 -2.80 13.46 -17.84
CA LEU A 199 -2.28 14.35 -16.81
C LEU A 199 -2.67 13.80 -15.45
N CYS A 200 -1.78 13.83 -14.48
CA CYS A 200 -2.08 13.36 -13.13
C CYS A 200 -1.77 14.46 -12.11
N TYR A 201 -2.67 14.68 -11.17
CA TYR A 201 -2.46 15.54 -10.02
C TYR A 201 -1.95 14.69 -8.85
N ALA A 202 -0.89 15.13 -8.17
CA ALA A 202 -0.40 14.47 -6.96
C ALA A 202 -1.38 14.67 -5.81
N ASN A 203 -1.78 13.57 -5.17
CA ASN A 203 -2.62 13.63 -3.99
C ASN A 203 -1.80 14.15 -2.81
N ARG A 204 -2.21 15.28 -2.22
CA ARG A 204 -1.49 15.92 -1.11
C ARG A 204 -2.39 16.79 -0.26
N TRP A 205 -2.02 16.97 0.99
CA TRP A 205 -2.66 17.94 1.87
C TRP A 205 -2.30 19.37 1.47
N ARG A 206 -3.20 20.31 1.78
CA ARG A 206 -2.92 21.75 1.67
C ARG A 206 -2.02 22.18 2.82
N VAL A 207 -0.71 22.25 2.58
CA VAL A 207 0.29 22.68 3.54
C VAL A 207 0.86 24.01 3.07
N GLU A 208 0.39 25.10 3.66
CA GLU A 208 0.81 26.47 3.35
C GLU A 208 1.41 27.11 4.61
N PRO A 209 2.50 27.89 4.52
CA PRO A 209 3.10 28.52 5.68
C PRO A 209 2.16 29.58 6.28
N SER A 210 2.07 29.61 7.61
CA SER A 210 1.31 30.63 8.32
C SER A 210 1.93 32.05 8.17
N ASP A 211 3.25 32.09 7.96
CA ASP A 211 4.03 33.30 7.65
C ASP A 211 4.98 32.99 6.49
N GLU A 212 4.59 33.41 5.27
CA GLU A 212 5.38 33.20 4.07
C GLU A 212 6.71 33.95 4.12
N ALA A 213 6.73 35.17 4.68
CA ALA A 213 7.95 35.97 4.75
C ALA A 213 9.00 35.33 5.67
N ALA A 214 8.58 34.79 6.82
CA ALA A 214 9.45 34.05 7.71
C ALA A 214 9.94 32.75 7.05
N TYR A 215 9.03 32.01 6.38
CA TYR A 215 9.39 30.79 5.66
C TYR A 215 10.45 31.06 4.56
N ARG A 216 10.28 32.12 3.77
CA ARG A 216 11.26 32.52 2.73
C ARG A 216 12.62 32.93 3.30
N ARG A 217 12.68 33.36 4.58
CA ARG A 217 13.94 33.61 5.29
C ARG A 217 14.59 32.34 5.85
N GLY A 218 13.95 31.15 5.68
CA GLY A 218 14.46 29.87 6.20
C GLY A 218 14.10 29.60 7.66
N GLU A 219 13.15 30.35 8.23
CA GLU A 219 12.66 30.11 9.58
C GLU A 219 11.66 28.95 9.60
N LEU A 220 11.64 28.18 10.69
CA LEU A 220 10.63 27.14 10.90
C LEU A 220 9.29 27.78 11.26
N VAL A 221 8.29 27.60 10.41
CA VAL A 221 6.94 28.13 10.62
C VAL A 221 5.92 26.99 10.77
N ARG A 222 4.80 27.27 11.40
CA ARG A 222 3.66 26.36 11.39
C ARG A 222 2.95 26.44 10.02
N PRO A 223 2.28 25.38 9.56
CA PRO A 223 1.31 25.51 8.49
C PRO A 223 0.10 26.33 8.97
N LYS A 224 -0.64 26.97 8.05
CA LYS A 224 -1.92 27.63 8.36
C LYS A 224 -2.91 26.67 9.00
N LYS A 225 -2.93 25.42 8.53
CA LYS A 225 -3.74 24.32 9.07
C LYS A 225 -2.85 23.07 9.17
N PRO A 226 -2.62 22.53 10.36
CA PRO A 226 -1.88 21.28 10.51
C PRO A 226 -2.72 20.10 10.00
N ILE A 227 -2.04 19.02 9.62
CA ILE A 227 -2.64 17.72 9.32
C ILE A 227 -2.88 17.03 10.66
N VAL A 228 -4.13 16.78 11.03
CA VAL A 228 -4.48 16.23 12.34
C VAL A 228 -5.07 14.85 12.19
N PHE A 229 -4.54 13.88 12.95
CA PHE A 229 -5.12 12.56 13.10
C PHE A 229 -5.63 12.35 14.52
N TYR A 230 -6.89 12.01 14.65
CA TYR A 230 -7.53 11.71 15.92
C TYR A 230 -7.43 10.22 16.22
N ILE A 231 -6.91 9.87 17.39
CA ILE A 231 -6.65 8.50 17.79
C ILE A 231 -7.86 7.93 18.53
N ASP A 232 -8.38 6.83 18.02
CA ASP A 232 -9.54 6.14 18.58
C ASP A 232 -9.28 5.69 20.02
N PRO A 233 -10.14 6.06 21.00
CA PRO A 233 -10.00 5.64 22.38
C PRO A 233 -10.18 4.12 22.60
N ASP A 234 -10.80 3.41 21.65
CA ASP A 234 -11.05 1.97 21.72
C ASP A 234 -9.80 1.12 21.47
N PHE A 235 -8.67 1.72 21.09
CA PHE A 235 -7.41 1.00 21.03
C PHE A 235 -7.02 0.41 22.38
N PRO A 236 -6.47 -0.83 22.42
CA PRO A 236 -5.80 -1.34 23.63
C PRO A 236 -4.83 -0.28 24.17
N GLU A 237 -4.90 -0.02 25.48
CA GLU A 237 -4.11 1.03 26.13
C GLU A 237 -2.62 0.95 25.79
N SER A 238 -2.15 -0.27 25.67
CA SER A 238 -0.76 -0.55 25.31
C SER A 238 -0.38 -0.11 23.90
N TRP A 239 -1.30 0.03 22.96
CA TRP A 239 -1.00 0.40 21.58
C TRP A 239 -1.01 1.93 21.35
N ARG A 240 -1.65 2.67 22.24
CA ARG A 240 -1.89 4.12 22.06
C ARG A 240 -0.60 4.91 21.91
N LYS A 241 0.35 4.75 22.86
CA LYS A 241 1.62 5.46 22.82
C LYS A 241 2.39 5.29 21.49
N PRO A 242 2.68 4.06 21.01
CA PRO A 242 3.38 3.89 19.74
C PRO A 242 2.59 4.43 18.53
N ILE A 243 1.24 4.48 18.58
CA ILE A 243 0.41 5.08 17.54
C ILE A 243 0.58 6.60 17.51
N PHE A 244 0.53 7.28 18.68
CA PHE A 244 0.80 8.73 18.77
C PHE A 244 2.19 9.06 18.24
N GLU A 245 3.21 8.33 18.66
CA GLU A 245 4.59 8.52 18.20
C GLU A 245 4.72 8.30 16.67
N ALA A 246 3.98 7.33 16.12
CA ALA A 246 3.99 7.04 14.67
C ALA A 246 3.48 8.20 13.82
N VAL A 247 2.47 8.91 14.31
CA VAL A 247 1.93 10.11 13.65
C VAL A 247 2.90 11.29 13.77
N GLU A 248 3.31 11.58 15.00
CA GLU A 248 4.07 12.81 15.30
C GLU A 248 5.49 12.79 14.74
N GLN A 249 6.09 11.61 14.57
CA GLN A 249 7.42 11.52 13.97
C GLN A 249 7.49 12.04 12.54
N TRP A 250 6.37 12.12 11.80
CA TRP A 250 6.32 12.73 10.46
C TRP A 250 6.69 14.22 10.47
N ASN A 251 6.69 14.88 11.62
CA ASN A 251 7.21 16.26 11.74
C ASN A 251 8.69 16.36 11.35
N GLU A 252 9.49 15.32 11.58
CA GLU A 252 10.92 15.34 11.24
C GLU A 252 11.18 15.63 9.75
N PRO A 253 10.56 14.91 8.76
CA PRO A 253 10.67 15.28 7.35
C PRO A 253 10.09 16.66 7.01
N PHE A 254 8.99 17.08 7.67
CA PHE A 254 8.40 18.41 7.44
C PHE A 254 9.29 19.54 7.97
N GLU A 255 9.98 19.36 9.08
CA GLU A 255 10.94 20.35 9.62
C GLU A 255 12.11 20.59 8.65
N ARG A 256 12.56 19.56 7.93
CA ARG A 256 13.61 19.71 6.91
C ARG A 256 13.19 20.57 5.72
N ILE A 257 11.90 20.78 5.53
CA ILE A 257 11.36 21.67 4.49
C ILE A 257 10.77 22.96 5.06
N GLY A 258 11.05 23.29 6.33
CA GLY A 258 10.70 24.56 6.95
C GLY A 258 9.38 24.58 7.73
N PHE A 259 8.70 23.45 7.92
CA PHE A 259 7.45 23.38 8.68
C PHE A 259 7.65 22.70 10.03
N LYS A 260 7.28 23.36 11.12
CA LYS A 260 7.16 22.76 12.45
C LYS A 260 5.71 22.43 12.77
N GLN A 261 5.48 21.33 13.49
CA GLN A 261 4.14 20.90 13.90
C GLN A 261 3.16 20.82 12.71
N ALA A 262 3.65 20.23 11.62
CA ALA A 262 2.86 20.04 10.41
C ALA A 262 1.86 18.90 10.55
N VAL A 263 2.19 17.88 11.35
CA VAL A 263 1.36 16.69 11.60
C VAL A 263 1.14 16.56 13.10
N GLU A 264 -0.11 16.39 13.52
CA GLU A 264 -0.48 16.31 14.94
C GLU A 264 -1.32 15.06 15.21
N ALA A 265 -1.00 14.35 16.29
CA ALA A 265 -1.86 13.32 16.87
C ALA A 265 -2.69 13.91 18.00
N ARG A 266 -3.99 13.64 18.02
CA ARG A 266 -4.90 14.14 19.06
C ARG A 266 -5.79 13.04 19.59
N GLU A 267 -6.20 13.14 20.85
CA GLU A 267 -7.28 12.34 21.41
C GLU A 267 -8.62 12.73 20.78
N PHE A 268 -9.59 11.83 20.78
CA PHE A 268 -10.98 12.19 20.46
C PHE A 268 -11.45 13.26 21.44
N PRO A 269 -11.90 14.43 20.97
CA PRO A 269 -12.39 15.48 21.84
C PRO A 269 -13.68 15.05 22.55
N LYS A 270 -13.77 15.33 23.86
CA LYS A 270 -14.93 14.94 24.66
C LYS A 270 -16.05 15.98 24.61
N ASP A 271 -15.72 17.24 24.37
CA ASP A 271 -16.62 18.39 24.50
C ASP A 271 -16.83 19.14 23.18
N ASP A 272 -16.46 18.55 22.04
CA ASP A 272 -16.68 19.11 20.70
C ASP A 272 -17.99 18.53 20.10
N PRO A 273 -19.07 19.31 19.99
CA PRO A 273 -20.32 18.83 19.43
C PRO A 273 -20.25 18.52 17.94
N GLU A 274 -19.26 19.07 17.24
CA GLU A 274 -19.01 18.79 15.82
C GLU A 274 -18.20 17.51 15.61
N PHE A 275 -17.56 16.98 16.65
CA PHE A 275 -16.75 15.79 16.52
C PHE A 275 -17.62 14.54 16.32
N ASP A 276 -17.38 13.89 15.23
CA ASP A 276 -17.83 12.53 14.94
C ASP A 276 -16.71 11.85 14.11
N PRO A 277 -16.24 10.66 14.49
CA PRO A 277 -15.22 9.95 13.70
C PRO A 277 -15.67 9.58 12.28
N ASP A 278 -16.97 9.66 11.99
CA ASP A 278 -17.53 9.49 10.66
C ASP A 278 -17.73 10.82 9.89
N ASN A 279 -17.49 11.98 10.56
CA ASN A 279 -17.50 13.28 9.92
C ASN A 279 -16.23 13.47 9.07
N ILE A 280 -16.38 13.74 7.77
CA ILE A 280 -15.28 13.90 6.81
C ILE A 280 -14.26 14.99 7.20
N LYS A 281 -14.62 15.89 8.11
CA LYS A 281 -13.75 16.93 8.64
C LYS A 281 -12.60 16.39 9.51
N TYR A 282 -12.77 15.20 10.11
CA TYR A 282 -11.84 14.62 11.07
C TYR A 282 -11.19 13.37 10.50
N SER A 283 -9.88 13.41 10.32
CA SER A 283 -9.10 12.23 9.97
C SER A 283 -8.79 11.42 11.22
N CYS A 284 -9.08 10.12 11.18
CA CYS A 284 -8.98 9.27 12.36
C CYS A 284 -8.08 8.05 12.13
N ILE A 285 -7.39 7.61 13.19
CA ILE A 285 -6.78 6.28 13.24
C ILE A 285 -7.72 5.41 14.07
N ARG A 286 -8.35 4.43 13.42
CA ARG A 286 -9.47 3.63 13.94
C ARG A 286 -9.01 2.23 14.30
N TYR A 287 -9.49 1.74 15.43
CA TYR A 287 -9.33 0.34 15.82
C TYR A 287 -10.45 -0.53 15.25
N ALA A 288 -10.10 -1.66 14.66
CA ALA A 288 -11.05 -2.63 14.15
C ALA A 288 -10.82 -4.01 14.82
N PRO A 289 -11.67 -4.45 15.77
CA PRO A 289 -11.52 -5.71 16.49
C PRO A 289 -11.94 -6.90 15.61
N ILE A 290 -11.25 -7.11 14.52
CA ILE A 290 -11.51 -8.15 13.52
C ILE A 290 -10.22 -8.93 13.30
N GLY A 291 -10.32 -10.26 13.15
CA GLY A 291 -9.20 -11.18 12.93
C GLY A 291 -8.60 -11.07 11.51
N ILE A 292 -8.26 -9.85 11.09
CA ILE A 292 -7.56 -9.56 9.84
C ILE A 292 -6.14 -9.09 10.18
N SER A 293 -5.16 -9.74 9.58
CA SER A 293 -3.74 -9.43 9.75
C SER A 293 -3.32 -8.32 8.78
N ASN A 294 -3.82 -7.09 8.98
CA ASN A 294 -3.54 -5.95 8.11
C ASN A 294 -3.74 -4.60 8.84
N ALA A 295 -3.29 -3.52 8.18
CA ALA A 295 -3.69 -2.14 8.41
C ALA A 295 -3.86 -1.46 7.06
N MET A 296 -4.61 -0.35 6.97
CA MET A 296 -4.88 0.37 5.72
C MET A 296 -5.02 1.87 5.98
N GLY A 297 -4.42 2.68 5.10
CA GLY A 297 -4.47 4.14 5.15
C GLY A 297 -5.14 4.77 3.92
N PRO A 298 -6.47 4.64 3.71
CA PRO A 298 -7.16 5.30 2.61
C PRO A 298 -7.26 6.81 2.78
N SER A 299 -7.34 7.52 1.64
CA SER A 299 -7.59 8.96 1.60
C SER A 299 -8.67 9.31 0.57
N TRP A 300 -9.34 10.45 0.82
CA TRP A 300 -10.33 11.02 -0.09
C TRP A 300 -9.81 12.38 -0.59
N VAL A 301 -9.95 12.61 -1.88
CA VAL A 301 -9.33 13.77 -2.53
C VAL A 301 -10.36 14.62 -3.29
N ASP A 302 -10.11 15.92 -3.37
CA ASP A 302 -10.82 16.80 -4.30
C ASP A 302 -10.32 16.52 -5.74
N PRO A 303 -11.17 16.04 -6.65
CA PRO A 303 -10.74 15.68 -8.00
C PRO A 303 -10.31 16.88 -8.84
N ARG A 304 -10.60 18.11 -8.40
CA ARG A 304 -10.20 19.32 -9.12
C ARG A 304 -8.71 19.64 -8.98
N SER A 305 -8.06 19.10 -7.91
CA SER A 305 -6.70 19.48 -7.54
C SER A 305 -5.82 18.34 -7.03
N GLY A 306 -6.41 17.21 -6.63
CA GLY A 306 -5.73 16.17 -5.87
C GLY A 306 -5.54 16.53 -4.38
N GLU A 307 -6.19 17.61 -3.87
CA GLU A 307 -6.14 17.95 -2.45
C GLU A 307 -6.76 16.84 -1.61
N ILE A 308 -5.99 16.30 -0.65
CA ILE A 308 -6.52 15.35 0.32
C ILE A 308 -7.42 16.12 1.28
N VAL A 309 -8.69 15.75 1.35
CA VAL A 309 -9.69 16.39 2.22
C VAL A 309 -9.93 15.60 3.50
N ASN A 310 -9.71 14.29 3.45
CA ASN A 310 -9.75 13.39 4.60
C ASN A 310 -8.83 12.20 4.34
N ALA A 311 -8.26 11.65 5.41
CA ALA A 311 -7.58 10.38 5.37
C ALA A 311 -7.76 9.66 6.71
N SER A 312 -7.86 8.33 6.68
CA SER A 312 -8.03 7.55 7.91
C SER A 312 -7.17 6.30 7.85
N VAL A 313 -6.69 5.87 9.01
CA VAL A 313 -5.99 4.59 9.15
C VAL A 313 -6.91 3.62 9.88
N TYR A 314 -7.05 2.41 9.35
CA TYR A 314 -7.75 1.31 9.99
C TYR A 314 -6.74 0.26 10.42
N VAL A 315 -6.65 0.01 11.72
CA VAL A 315 -5.73 -0.97 12.31
C VAL A 315 -6.54 -2.16 12.81
N PHE A 316 -6.40 -3.29 12.15
CA PHE A 316 -7.10 -4.53 12.52
C PHE A 316 -6.41 -5.23 13.68
N HIS A 317 -7.18 -6.00 14.49
CA HIS A 317 -6.65 -6.60 15.70
C HIS A 317 -5.47 -7.54 15.45
N ASP A 318 -5.57 -8.39 14.43
CA ASP A 318 -4.54 -9.41 14.15
C ASP A 318 -3.27 -8.85 13.50
N ILE A 319 -3.12 -7.52 13.43
CA ILE A 319 -1.83 -6.91 13.09
C ILE A 319 -0.72 -7.35 14.04
N VAL A 320 -1.05 -7.55 15.33
CA VAL A 320 -0.08 -8.03 16.33
C VAL A 320 0.35 -9.47 16.05
N LYS A 321 -0.56 -10.32 15.57
CA LYS A 321 -0.22 -11.68 15.12
C LYS A 321 0.72 -11.64 13.91
N LEU A 322 0.43 -10.78 12.93
CA LEU A 322 1.24 -10.63 11.75
C LEU A 322 2.67 -10.19 12.09
N VAL A 323 2.79 -9.17 12.93
CA VAL A 323 4.07 -8.63 13.39
C VAL A 323 4.85 -9.69 14.20
N ASN A 324 4.17 -10.42 15.10
CA ASN A 324 4.79 -11.50 15.86
C ASN A 324 5.39 -12.55 14.92
N ASN A 325 4.61 -13.04 13.95
CA ASN A 325 5.07 -14.05 13.00
C ASN A 325 6.26 -13.53 12.18
N TRP A 326 6.22 -12.29 11.68
CA TRP A 326 7.35 -11.72 10.95
C TRP A 326 8.61 -11.60 11.81
N ARG A 327 8.48 -11.08 13.03
CA ARG A 327 9.63 -10.94 13.94
C ARG A 327 10.25 -12.30 14.27
N PHE A 328 9.42 -13.30 14.54
CA PHE A 328 9.89 -14.66 14.80
C PHE A 328 10.63 -15.23 13.58
N ILE A 329 9.98 -15.25 12.41
CA ILE A 329 10.49 -15.92 11.21
C ILE A 329 11.73 -15.20 10.65
N GLN A 330 11.80 -13.86 10.74
CA GLN A 330 12.86 -13.09 10.13
C GLN A 330 14.02 -12.74 11.09
N THR A 331 13.82 -12.79 12.40
CA THR A 331 14.83 -12.29 13.34
C THR A 331 15.13 -13.19 14.56
N ALA A 332 14.38 -14.26 14.82
CA ALA A 332 14.62 -15.11 16.01
C ALA A 332 16.00 -15.79 16.03
N GLN A 333 16.69 -15.92 14.91
CA GLN A 333 18.08 -16.39 14.87
C GLN A 333 19.05 -15.44 15.58
N ALA A 334 18.79 -14.12 15.49
CA ALA A 334 19.65 -13.09 16.08
C ALA A 334 19.06 -12.50 17.37
N ASP A 335 17.75 -12.36 17.45
CA ASP A 335 17.01 -11.75 18.57
C ASP A 335 16.38 -12.83 19.45
N LYS A 336 16.98 -13.09 20.61
CA LYS A 336 16.47 -14.08 21.56
C LYS A 336 15.16 -13.66 22.22
N SER A 337 14.88 -12.35 22.27
CA SER A 337 13.70 -11.83 22.96
C SER A 337 12.38 -12.16 22.21
N VAL A 338 12.46 -12.49 20.91
CA VAL A 338 11.30 -12.80 20.08
C VAL A 338 11.03 -14.31 19.94
N ARG A 339 11.74 -15.16 20.70
CA ARG A 339 11.62 -16.64 20.65
C ARG A 339 10.47 -17.21 21.47
N GLY A 340 9.38 -16.45 21.65
CA GLY A 340 8.18 -16.89 22.38
C GLY A 340 6.91 -16.68 21.56
N VAL A 341 5.80 -17.16 22.08
CA VAL A 341 4.47 -16.99 21.48
C VAL A 341 4.02 -15.52 21.51
N LYS A 342 4.58 -14.74 22.43
CA LYS A 342 4.28 -13.30 22.57
C LYS A 342 5.56 -12.47 22.50
N LEU A 343 5.51 -11.38 21.76
CA LEU A 343 6.61 -10.41 21.73
C LEU A 343 6.70 -9.62 23.05
N PRO A 344 7.92 -9.27 23.49
CA PRO A 344 8.13 -8.26 24.51
C PRO A 344 7.46 -6.94 24.13
N ARG A 345 7.03 -6.18 25.13
CA ARG A 345 6.32 -4.92 24.95
C ARG A 345 7.08 -3.95 24.05
N GLU A 346 8.36 -3.76 24.29
CA GLU A 346 9.21 -2.81 23.53
C GLU A 346 9.33 -3.20 22.04
N VAL A 347 9.44 -4.50 21.76
CA VAL A 347 9.50 -5.01 20.38
C VAL A 347 8.18 -4.81 19.67
N MET A 348 7.05 -5.01 20.38
CA MET A 348 5.72 -4.78 19.83
C MET A 348 5.48 -3.29 19.58
N ASP A 349 5.87 -2.41 20.51
CA ASP A 349 5.74 -0.97 20.38
C ASP A 349 6.53 -0.44 19.17
N ASP A 350 7.77 -0.92 18.96
CA ASP A 350 8.60 -0.54 17.81
C ASP A 350 7.97 -1.01 16.48
N ALA A 351 7.40 -2.21 16.46
CA ALA A 351 6.78 -2.76 15.28
C ALA A 351 5.42 -2.09 14.95
N LEU A 352 4.61 -1.79 15.96
CA LEU A 352 3.37 -1.01 15.76
C LEU A 352 3.66 0.39 15.25
N ARG A 353 4.68 1.05 15.82
CA ARG A 353 5.14 2.36 15.33
C ARG A 353 5.55 2.28 13.86
N TYR A 354 6.34 1.28 13.47
CA TYR A 354 6.74 1.06 12.08
C TYR A 354 5.52 0.94 11.16
N VAL A 355 4.58 0.06 11.47
CA VAL A 355 3.38 -0.17 10.64
C VAL A 355 2.53 1.09 10.54
N VAL A 356 2.21 1.74 11.67
CA VAL A 356 1.34 2.93 11.66
C VAL A 356 2.02 4.12 10.96
N THR A 357 3.34 4.28 11.08
CA THR A 357 4.08 5.30 10.33
C THR A 357 3.96 5.08 8.82
N HIS A 358 4.05 3.84 8.37
CA HIS A 358 3.84 3.47 6.97
C HIS A 358 2.43 3.83 6.49
N GLU A 359 1.39 3.46 7.25
CA GLU A 359 -0.01 3.77 6.90
C GLU A 359 -0.29 5.29 6.90
N VAL A 360 0.28 6.03 7.84
CA VAL A 360 0.21 7.51 7.83
C VAL A 360 0.91 8.07 6.58
N GLY A 361 1.99 7.44 6.12
CA GLY A 361 2.64 7.80 4.85
C GLY A 361 1.68 7.73 3.66
N HIS A 362 0.84 6.69 3.59
CA HIS A 362 -0.23 6.61 2.58
C HIS A 362 -1.24 7.74 2.74
N CYS A 363 -1.64 8.05 3.96
CA CYS A 363 -2.51 9.18 4.26
C CYS A 363 -1.89 10.55 3.92
N LEU A 364 -0.57 10.64 3.80
CA LEU A 364 0.16 11.81 3.34
C LEU A 364 0.38 11.84 1.81
N GLY A 365 -0.16 10.87 1.07
CA GLY A 365 -0.11 10.83 -0.39
C GLY A 365 1.03 9.99 -0.98
N PHE A 366 1.79 9.25 -0.18
CA PHE A 366 2.92 8.44 -0.66
C PHE A 366 2.49 7.02 -1.04
N MET A 367 2.97 6.55 -2.17
CA MET A 367 2.88 5.15 -2.60
C MET A 367 4.08 4.35 -2.08
N HIS A 368 3.99 3.02 -2.16
CA HIS A 368 5.12 2.15 -1.88
C HIS A 368 6.32 2.46 -2.77
N ASN A 369 7.53 2.46 -2.20
CA ASN A 369 8.78 2.43 -2.95
C ASN A 369 9.49 1.09 -2.74
N MET A 370 9.19 0.09 -3.57
CA MET A 370 9.69 -1.28 -3.44
C MET A 370 11.17 -1.44 -3.82
N SER A 371 11.85 -0.38 -4.24
CA SER A 371 13.28 -0.44 -4.56
C SER A 371 14.18 0.13 -3.47
N ALA A 372 13.59 0.58 -2.37
CA ALA A 372 14.33 1.31 -1.35
C ALA A 372 15.29 0.41 -0.54
N SER A 373 15.00 -0.88 -0.40
CA SER A 373 15.89 -1.87 0.25
C SER A 373 16.98 -2.39 -0.68
N ALA A 374 16.70 -2.47 -2.00
CA ALA A 374 17.60 -3.09 -2.98
C ALA A 374 18.86 -2.27 -3.32
N VAL A 375 19.01 -1.08 -2.77
CA VAL A 375 20.21 -0.22 -2.96
C VAL A 375 21.23 -0.38 -1.85
N ILE A 376 20.88 -1.08 -0.77
CA ILE A 376 21.76 -1.26 0.39
C ILE A 376 22.66 -2.47 0.16
N PRO A 377 23.99 -2.36 0.25
CA PRO A 377 24.86 -3.53 0.17
C PRO A 377 24.51 -4.56 1.26
N VAL A 378 24.38 -5.83 0.89
CA VAL A 378 23.98 -6.91 1.83
C VAL A 378 24.89 -6.94 3.07
N ASP A 379 26.20 -6.73 2.92
CA ASP A 379 27.14 -6.72 4.06
C ASP A 379 26.84 -5.55 5.04
N SER A 380 26.33 -4.44 4.54
CA SER A 380 25.97 -3.29 5.37
C SER A 380 24.78 -3.59 6.30
N LEU A 381 23.90 -4.52 5.93
CA LEU A 381 22.78 -4.98 6.78
C LEU A 381 23.27 -5.74 8.02
N ARG A 382 24.54 -6.18 8.04
CA ARG A 382 25.19 -6.83 9.18
C ARG A 382 26.19 -5.91 9.90
N SER A 383 26.27 -4.65 9.51
CA SER A 383 27.12 -3.63 10.13
C SER A 383 26.36 -2.86 11.22
N PRO A 384 26.83 -2.90 12.49
CA PRO A 384 26.24 -2.10 13.55
C PRO A 384 26.18 -0.60 13.23
N SER A 385 27.31 0.00 12.83
CA SER A 385 27.40 1.43 12.53
C SER A 385 26.51 1.85 11.37
N PHE A 386 26.41 1.02 10.34
CA PHE A 386 25.55 1.30 9.20
C PHE A 386 24.07 1.22 9.58
N THR A 387 23.64 0.08 10.16
CA THR A 387 22.22 -0.15 10.47
C THR A 387 21.68 0.79 11.55
N GLN A 388 22.51 1.23 12.50
CA GLN A 388 22.13 2.24 13.48
C GLN A 388 21.92 3.63 12.83
N LYS A 389 22.69 3.97 11.80
CA LYS A 389 22.61 5.28 11.14
C LYS A 389 21.56 5.32 10.03
N TYR A 390 21.51 4.29 9.19
CA TYR A 390 20.72 4.29 7.95
C TYR A 390 19.55 3.28 7.96
N GLY A 391 19.54 2.32 8.90
CA GLY A 391 18.57 1.24 8.95
C GLY A 391 18.77 0.19 7.86
N THR A 392 17.67 -0.43 7.44
CA THR A 392 17.64 -1.56 6.49
C THR A 392 17.04 -1.22 5.14
N THR A 393 16.50 -0.02 4.99
CA THR A 393 15.86 0.49 3.77
C THR A 393 16.00 2.00 3.70
N THR A 394 15.89 2.58 2.50
CA THR A 394 15.93 4.04 2.30
C THR A 394 14.56 4.70 2.38
N SER A 395 13.47 3.93 2.58
CA SER A 395 12.11 4.45 2.72
C SER A 395 11.27 3.64 3.69
N ILE A 396 10.50 4.32 4.53
CA ILE A 396 9.45 3.72 5.36
C ILE A 396 8.31 3.13 4.51
N MET A 397 8.16 3.61 3.26
CA MET A 397 7.15 3.15 2.33
C MET A 397 7.56 1.88 1.56
N ASP A 398 8.66 1.25 1.95
CA ASP A 398 9.09 -0.05 1.46
C ASP A 398 8.54 -1.18 2.34
N TYR A 399 8.30 -2.34 1.76
CA TYR A 399 8.00 -3.56 2.50
C TYR A 399 9.26 -4.32 2.91
N ALA A 400 10.28 -3.62 3.41
CA ALA A 400 11.53 -4.22 3.87
C ALA A 400 11.35 -5.16 5.07
N ARG A 401 10.29 -4.99 5.86
CA ARG A 401 9.95 -5.75 7.08
C ARG A 401 11.11 -5.72 8.08
N PHE A 402 11.72 -6.89 8.41
CA PHE A 402 12.76 -7.00 9.42
C PHE A 402 14.05 -7.57 8.84
N ASN A 403 15.17 -7.33 9.52
CA ASN A 403 16.50 -7.68 9.03
C ASN A 403 16.77 -9.21 9.06
N TYR A 404 16.24 -9.92 8.08
CA TYR A 404 16.45 -11.37 7.94
C TYR A 404 17.87 -11.75 7.49
N VAL A 405 18.69 -10.78 7.09
CA VAL A 405 20.09 -11.00 6.71
C VAL A 405 20.98 -11.17 7.96
N ALA A 406 20.58 -10.57 9.08
CA ALA A 406 21.33 -10.66 10.34
C ALA A 406 21.51 -12.12 10.79
N GLN A 407 22.69 -12.43 11.28
CA GLN A 407 23.07 -13.77 11.74
C GLN A 407 23.15 -13.83 13.28
N PRO A 408 23.16 -15.01 13.88
CA PRO A 408 23.39 -15.16 15.33
C PRO A 408 24.61 -14.34 15.78
N GLY A 409 24.45 -13.54 16.85
CA GLY A 409 25.46 -12.64 17.39
C GLY A 409 25.49 -11.24 16.78
N ASP A 410 24.77 -10.98 15.68
CA ASP A 410 24.77 -9.65 15.05
C ASP A 410 24.05 -8.62 15.91
N MET A 411 22.91 -8.99 16.53
CA MET A 411 22.16 -8.09 17.41
C MET A 411 22.98 -7.69 18.65
N GLU A 412 23.67 -8.65 19.25
CA GLU A 412 24.54 -8.39 20.40
C GLU A 412 25.70 -7.45 20.07
N ARG A 413 26.12 -7.38 18.79
CA ARG A 413 27.09 -6.40 18.29
C ARG A 413 26.48 -5.03 17.98
N GLY A 414 25.15 -4.90 18.06
CA GLY A 414 24.43 -3.66 17.80
C GLY A 414 23.82 -3.53 16.40
N VAL A 415 23.74 -4.62 15.63
CA VAL A 415 23.00 -4.61 14.34
C VAL A 415 21.51 -4.42 14.60
N ARG A 416 20.90 -3.49 13.87
CA ARG A 416 19.47 -3.19 14.00
C ARG A 416 18.63 -4.24 13.26
N MET A 417 17.54 -4.68 13.92
CA MET A 417 16.62 -5.68 13.37
C MET A 417 15.42 -5.06 12.64
N THR A 418 15.14 -3.79 12.88
CA THR A 418 13.96 -3.08 12.37
C THR A 418 14.36 -2.02 11.34
N PRO A 419 13.46 -1.62 10.44
CA PRO A 419 13.67 -0.47 9.55
C PRO A 419 13.96 0.82 10.33
N PRO A 420 14.53 1.86 9.69
CA PRO A 420 14.70 3.17 10.31
C PRO A 420 13.34 3.83 10.53
N ARG A 421 13.31 4.92 11.28
CA ARG A 421 12.09 5.76 11.38
C ARG A 421 11.74 6.33 10.01
N PHE A 422 12.73 6.93 9.35
CA PHE A 422 12.67 7.41 7.97
C PHE A 422 13.99 7.09 7.26
N GLY A 423 13.88 6.80 5.97
CA GLY A 423 15.03 6.68 5.11
C GLY A 423 15.29 7.98 4.31
N VAL A 424 16.38 7.99 3.58
CA VAL A 424 16.79 9.15 2.77
C VAL A 424 15.74 9.51 1.72
N TYR A 425 15.09 8.51 1.14
CA TYR A 425 14.03 8.69 0.15
C TYR A 425 12.78 9.38 0.73
N ASP A 426 12.43 9.11 1.98
CA ASP A 426 11.23 9.73 2.60
C ASP A 426 11.39 11.25 2.71
N TYR A 427 12.56 11.73 3.13
CA TYR A 427 12.86 13.17 3.17
C TYR A 427 12.79 13.80 1.78
N TYR A 428 13.30 13.09 0.77
CA TYR A 428 13.25 13.54 -0.62
C TYR A 428 11.81 13.60 -1.13
N ALA A 429 10.99 12.59 -0.85
CA ALA A 429 9.60 12.53 -1.27
C ALA A 429 8.76 13.64 -0.61
N VAL A 430 8.93 13.88 0.71
CA VAL A 430 8.28 14.98 1.42
C VAL A 430 8.72 16.33 0.84
N LYS A 431 10.02 16.52 0.56
CA LYS A 431 10.52 17.73 -0.08
C LYS A 431 9.84 17.95 -1.42
N TRP A 432 9.78 16.96 -2.28
CA TRP A 432 9.17 17.09 -3.59
C TRP A 432 7.67 17.40 -3.52
N LEU A 433 6.94 16.72 -2.63
CA LEU A 433 5.48 16.82 -2.57
C LEU A 433 5.00 18.09 -1.85
N TYR A 434 5.70 18.53 -0.80
CA TYR A 434 5.21 19.54 0.13
C TYR A 434 5.97 20.86 0.14
N THR A 435 7.18 20.96 -0.45
CA THR A 435 7.86 22.27 -0.50
C THR A 435 7.06 23.26 -1.35
N PRO A 436 6.65 24.44 -0.83
CA PRO A 436 6.00 25.46 -1.60
C PRO A 436 6.90 26.01 -2.72
N VAL A 437 6.31 26.31 -3.86
CA VAL A 437 6.98 26.95 -4.99
C VAL A 437 6.26 28.27 -5.25
N PHE A 438 6.76 29.36 -4.64
CA PHE A 438 6.07 30.65 -4.63
C PHE A 438 6.22 31.47 -5.90
N ASP A 439 7.31 31.24 -6.65
CA ASP A 439 7.68 32.12 -7.77
C ASP A 439 7.24 31.54 -9.13
N ALA A 440 6.32 30.57 -9.11
CA ALA A 440 5.72 29.99 -10.29
C ALA A 440 4.32 30.59 -10.53
N ALA A 441 4.05 30.99 -11.76
CA ALA A 441 2.78 31.61 -12.15
C ALA A 441 1.70 30.58 -12.55
N SER A 442 2.06 29.30 -12.66
CA SER A 442 1.12 28.23 -13.06
C SER A 442 1.59 26.85 -12.58
N PRO A 443 0.67 25.85 -12.53
CA PRO A 443 1.02 24.46 -12.24
C PRO A 443 2.09 23.88 -13.18
N GLU A 444 2.12 24.30 -14.43
CA GLU A 444 3.13 23.88 -15.41
C GLU A 444 4.52 24.41 -15.05
N GLU A 445 4.62 25.63 -14.53
CA GLU A 445 5.89 26.18 -14.07
C GLU A 445 6.35 25.50 -12.77
N VAL A 446 5.43 25.21 -11.84
CA VAL A 446 5.72 24.38 -10.66
C VAL A 446 6.28 23.03 -11.10
N TYR A 447 5.65 22.38 -12.07
CA TYR A 447 6.11 21.10 -12.60
C TYR A 447 7.53 21.17 -13.17
N LYS A 448 7.84 22.21 -13.97
CA LYS A 448 9.20 22.39 -14.53
C LYS A 448 10.27 22.51 -13.43
N ILE A 449 9.95 23.21 -12.35
CA ILE A 449 10.86 23.37 -11.20
C ILE A 449 11.04 22.05 -10.47
N THR A 450 9.93 21.40 -10.11
CA THR A 450 9.94 20.17 -9.31
C THR A 450 10.49 18.97 -10.09
N SER A 451 10.24 18.90 -11.41
CA SER A 451 10.83 17.89 -12.30
C SER A 451 12.36 18.05 -12.45
N ARG A 452 12.86 19.31 -12.41
CA ARG A 452 14.31 19.57 -12.40
C ARG A 452 14.96 19.01 -11.13
N TRP A 453 14.34 19.14 -9.95
CA TRP A 453 14.86 18.55 -8.70
C TRP A 453 15.05 17.03 -8.82
N ILE A 454 14.14 16.37 -9.56
CA ILE A 454 14.24 14.93 -9.80
C ILE A 454 15.36 14.60 -10.78
N THR A 455 15.47 15.36 -11.88
CA THR A 455 16.53 15.15 -12.88
C THR A 455 17.93 15.35 -12.29
N GLU A 456 18.10 16.32 -11.39
CA GLU A 456 19.35 16.53 -10.65
C GLU A 456 19.71 15.36 -9.74
N ALA A 457 18.70 14.65 -9.21
CA ALA A 457 18.85 13.50 -8.33
C ALA A 457 18.86 12.14 -9.08
N ALA A 458 18.54 12.11 -10.36
CA ALA A 458 18.27 10.86 -11.11
C ALA A 458 19.47 9.90 -11.22
N ALA A 459 20.70 10.40 -11.02
CA ALA A 459 21.92 9.58 -10.98
C ALA A 459 22.11 8.83 -9.65
N ASP A 460 21.44 9.26 -8.56
CA ASP A 460 21.57 8.66 -7.25
C ASP A 460 20.60 7.48 -7.09
N PRO A 461 21.11 6.22 -7.05
CA PRO A 461 20.25 5.06 -6.92
C PRO A 461 19.48 5.00 -5.59
N VAL A 462 19.94 5.72 -4.55
CA VAL A 462 19.31 5.79 -3.22
C VAL A 462 17.96 6.54 -3.30
N LEU A 463 17.82 7.44 -4.26
CA LEU A 463 16.62 8.25 -4.50
C LEU A 463 15.71 7.68 -5.61
N ARG A 464 16.01 6.47 -6.09
CA ARG A 464 15.19 5.82 -7.12
C ARG A 464 13.84 5.38 -6.58
N TYR A 465 12.81 5.62 -7.37
CA TYR A 465 11.48 5.06 -7.17
C TYR A 465 11.33 3.73 -7.92
N GLY A 466 10.91 2.69 -7.22
CA GLY A 466 10.53 1.40 -7.80
C GLY A 466 9.09 1.05 -7.48
N LYS A 467 8.26 0.97 -8.52
CA LYS A 467 6.83 0.63 -8.40
C LYS A 467 6.63 -0.79 -7.87
N GLN A 468 5.57 -0.98 -7.10
CA GLN A 468 5.09 -2.32 -6.78
C GLN A 468 4.63 -3.03 -8.06
N GLN A 469 5.09 -4.26 -8.27
CA GLN A 469 4.84 -5.05 -9.46
C GLN A 469 3.86 -6.19 -9.16
N GLY A 470 2.84 -6.38 -10.00
CA GLY A 470 1.96 -7.55 -9.92
C GLY A 470 2.66 -8.82 -10.42
N ALA A 471 3.42 -8.70 -11.52
CA ALA A 471 4.34 -9.72 -12.01
C ALA A 471 5.75 -9.12 -12.00
N VAL A 472 6.67 -9.74 -11.27
CA VAL A 472 8.01 -9.19 -11.07
C VAL A 472 8.84 -9.33 -12.33
N LEU A 473 9.25 -8.19 -12.89
CA LEU A 473 10.16 -8.06 -14.02
C LEU A 473 11.49 -7.43 -13.57
N ASP A 474 11.42 -6.36 -12.76
CA ASP A 474 12.58 -5.72 -12.14
C ASP A 474 12.88 -6.37 -10.77
N PRO A 475 14.00 -7.09 -10.62
CA PRO A 475 14.37 -7.73 -9.36
C PRO A 475 14.73 -6.75 -8.24
N ARG A 476 14.84 -5.45 -8.54
CA ARG A 476 15.13 -4.42 -7.54
C ARG A 476 13.86 -3.83 -6.89
N SER A 477 12.66 -4.27 -7.32
CA SER A 477 11.38 -3.78 -6.81
C SER A 477 10.49 -4.93 -6.39
N GLN A 478 10.83 -5.55 -5.27
CA GLN A 478 10.12 -6.70 -4.73
C GLN A 478 9.59 -6.39 -3.32
N THR A 479 8.81 -7.28 -2.76
CA THR A 479 8.32 -7.18 -1.39
C THR A 479 9.16 -8.05 -0.47
N GLU A 480 9.57 -7.53 0.68
CA GLU A 480 10.34 -8.23 1.72
C GLU A 480 11.72 -8.72 1.24
N ASP A 481 12.26 -8.11 0.18
CA ASP A 481 13.66 -8.28 -0.21
C ASP A 481 14.54 -7.29 0.55
N LEU A 482 15.77 -7.67 0.78
CA LEU A 482 16.81 -6.83 1.39
C LEU A 482 18.12 -6.95 0.66
N GLY A 483 18.74 -5.81 0.43
CA GLY A 483 20.09 -5.73 -0.10
C GLY A 483 20.19 -5.82 -1.63
N ASP A 484 21.35 -5.44 -2.12
CA ASP A 484 21.67 -5.32 -3.54
C ASP A 484 22.01 -6.65 -4.23
N ASP A 485 22.07 -7.75 -3.48
CA ASP A 485 22.39 -9.10 -3.96
C ASP A 485 21.38 -10.12 -3.41
N ALA A 486 20.39 -10.47 -4.23
CA ALA A 486 19.33 -11.39 -3.86
C ALA A 486 19.85 -12.81 -3.54
N VAL A 487 20.91 -13.29 -4.19
CA VAL A 487 21.51 -14.61 -3.91
C VAL A 487 22.11 -14.61 -2.51
N LYS A 488 22.99 -13.65 -2.23
CA LYS A 488 23.68 -13.53 -0.94
C LYS A 488 22.69 -13.29 0.22
N ALA A 489 21.70 -12.41 0.02
CA ALA A 489 20.68 -12.16 1.03
C ALA A 489 19.84 -13.42 1.30
N SER A 490 19.44 -14.15 0.25
CA SER A 490 18.69 -15.40 0.39
C SER A 490 19.49 -16.52 1.03
N GLU A 491 20.80 -16.62 0.79
CA GLU A 491 21.69 -17.57 1.49
C GLU A 491 21.67 -17.33 3.01
N TYR A 492 21.79 -16.07 3.42
CA TYR A 492 21.68 -15.70 4.84
C TYR A 492 20.30 -16.03 5.39
N GLY A 493 19.24 -15.64 4.67
CA GLY A 493 17.85 -15.87 5.08
C GLY A 493 17.54 -17.36 5.21
N ILE A 494 17.89 -18.20 4.23
CA ILE A 494 17.64 -19.64 4.26
C ILE A 494 18.42 -20.31 5.40
N ARG A 495 19.67 -19.91 5.63
CA ARG A 495 20.45 -20.38 6.79
C ARG A 495 19.74 -20.09 8.10
N ASN A 496 19.15 -18.91 8.22
CA ASN A 496 18.39 -18.50 9.39
C ASN A 496 17.08 -19.30 9.54
N LEU A 497 16.34 -19.53 8.44
CA LEU A 497 15.13 -20.36 8.50
C LEU A 497 15.41 -21.78 8.99
N ARG A 498 16.51 -22.40 8.53
CA ARG A 498 16.96 -23.71 9.02
C ARG A 498 17.24 -23.69 10.52
N TYR A 499 17.98 -22.67 10.98
CA TYR A 499 18.29 -22.52 12.39
C TYR A 499 17.03 -22.32 13.22
N ILE A 500 16.09 -21.50 12.76
CA ILE A 500 14.82 -21.25 13.45
C ILE A 500 13.97 -22.54 13.52
N LEU A 501 13.82 -23.25 12.41
CA LEU A 501 13.04 -24.49 12.37
C LEU A 501 13.62 -25.58 13.30
N ALA A 502 14.92 -25.76 13.27
CA ALA A 502 15.60 -26.75 14.12
C ALA A 502 15.43 -26.48 15.63
N ASN A 503 15.16 -25.23 16.01
CA ASN A 503 15.00 -24.84 17.42
C ASN A 503 13.53 -24.52 17.80
N LEU A 504 12.61 -24.49 16.84
CA LEU A 504 11.23 -24.05 17.04
C LEU A 504 10.54 -24.82 18.18
N ASN A 505 10.64 -26.15 18.18
CA ASN A 505 10.03 -26.97 19.20
C ASN A 505 10.52 -26.62 20.61
N ASP A 506 11.83 -26.44 20.79
CA ASP A 506 12.41 -26.14 22.09
C ASP A 506 12.08 -24.73 22.59
N TRP A 507 12.00 -23.77 21.69
CA TRP A 507 11.73 -22.37 22.07
C TRP A 507 10.32 -22.12 22.57
N VAL A 508 9.31 -22.86 22.04
CA VAL A 508 7.90 -22.56 22.33
C VAL A 508 7.14 -23.73 23.02
N LYS A 509 7.81 -24.82 23.40
CA LYS A 509 7.19 -26.04 23.94
C LYS A 509 6.32 -25.83 25.19
N ASP A 510 6.68 -24.87 26.02
CA ASP A 510 5.99 -24.59 27.28
C ASP A 510 4.77 -23.66 27.09
N GLU A 511 4.75 -22.88 26.02
CA GLU A 511 3.72 -21.89 25.71
C GLU A 511 2.67 -22.39 24.70
N ASP A 512 3.09 -23.17 23.69
CA ASP A 512 2.24 -23.70 22.61
C ASP A 512 1.88 -25.18 22.87
N ARG A 513 0.78 -25.38 23.60
CA ARG A 513 0.38 -26.74 24.03
C ARG A 513 -0.33 -27.56 22.96
N ASP A 514 -0.98 -26.91 22.01
CA ASP A 514 -1.84 -27.53 20.98
C ASP A 514 -1.25 -27.51 19.58
N TYR A 515 0.02 -27.12 19.42
CA TYR A 515 0.74 -26.97 18.17
C TYR A 515 0.19 -25.90 17.21
N SER A 516 -0.75 -25.07 17.64
CA SER A 516 -1.35 -24.05 16.77
C SER A 516 -0.31 -23.00 16.33
N TYR A 517 0.47 -22.48 17.29
CA TYR A 517 1.52 -21.50 17.00
C TYR A 517 2.65 -22.10 16.16
N ARG A 518 3.14 -23.28 16.51
CA ARG A 518 4.15 -24.00 15.71
C ARG A 518 3.68 -24.28 14.30
N THR A 519 2.39 -24.60 14.12
CA THR A 519 1.77 -24.77 12.78
C THR A 519 1.85 -23.47 11.98
N ASP A 520 1.48 -22.34 12.57
CA ASP A 520 1.52 -21.03 11.90
C ASP A 520 2.96 -20.62 11.56
N ILE A 521 3.91 -20.78 12.49
CA ILE A 521 5.33 -20.46 12.24
C ILE A 521 5.94 -21.38 11.17
N TYR A 522 5.66 -22.68 11.21
CA TYR A 522 6.15 -23.60 10.19
C TYR A 522 5.63 -23.24 8.79
N LYS A 523 4.32 -22.98 8.65
CA LYS A 523 3.74 -22.46 7.41
C LYS A 523 4.41 -21.16 6.94
N GLY A 524 4.68 -20.28 7.89
CA GLY A 524 5.36 -19.01 7.65
C GLY A 524 6.81 -19.22 7.18
N ILE A 525 7.56 -20.15 7.77
CA ILE A 525 8.93 -20.51 7.34
C ILE A 525 8.92 -21.03 5.90
N VAL A 526 7.99 -21.93 5.54
CA VAL A 526 7.84 -22.43 4.16
C VAL A 526 7.52 -21.28 3.21
N SER A 527 6.58 -20.41 3.57
CA SER A 527 6.21 -19.24 2.76
C SER A 527 7.36 -18.27 2.59
N GLN A 528 8.16 -18.05 3.64
CA GLN A 528 9.32 -17.16 3.58
C GLN A 528 10.44 -17.74 2.73
N TYR A 529 10.65 -19.06 2.76
CA TYR A 529 11.56 -19.73 1.84
C TYR A 529 11.14 -19.54 0.38
N ILE A 530 9.84 -19.76 0.07
CA ILE A 530 9.29 -19.52 -1.27
C ILE A 530 9.58 -18.09 -1.73
N ARG A 531 9.46 -17.11 -0.83
CA ARG A 531 9.74 -15.70 -1.11
C ARG A 531 11.20 -15.47 -1.45
N TYR A 532 12.14 -16.02 -0.67
CA TYR A 532 13.56 -15.91 -0.98
C TYR A 532 13.94 -16.55 -2.33
N ILE A 533 13.36 -17.70 -2.64
CA ILE A 533 13.51 -18.32 -3.98
C ILE A 533 12.96 -17.40 -5.06
N GLY A 534 11.81 -16.76 -4.82
CA GLY A 534 11.21 -15.78 -5.72
C GLY A 534 12.11 -14.56 -5.96
N HIS A 535 12.75 -14.01 -4.90
CA HIS A 535 13.68 -12.89 -5.02
C HIS A 535 14.88 -13.23 -5.92
N VAL A 536 15.41 -14.43 -5.78
CA VAL A 536 16.51 -14.89 -6.65
C VAL A 536 15.99 -15.13 -8.07
N PHE A 537 14.86 -15.82 -8.24
CA PHE A 537 14.27 -16.12 -9.55
C PHE A 537 13.95 -14.86 -10.37
N ALA A 538 13.60 -13.77 -9.74
CA ALA A 538 13.36 -12.48 -10.41
C ALA A 538 14.58 -12.00 -11.22
N ASN A 539 15.80 -12.40 -10.83
CA ASN A 539 17.03 -12.07 -11.57
C ASN A 539 17.18 -12.88 -12.86
N VAL A 540 16.57 -14.07 -12.97
CA VAL A 540 16.66 -14.91 -14.18
C VAL A 540 15.80 -14.29 -15.28
N GLY A 541 16.43 -13.79 -16.32
CA GLY A 541 15.76 -13.04 -17.39
C GLY A 541 15.13 -11.74 -16.89
N GLY A 542 15.64 -11.20 -15.77
CA GLY A 542 15.16 -9.96 -15.19
C GLY A 542 15.57 -8.73 -16.01
N ILE A 543 14.75 -7.69 -15.93
CA ILE A 543 14.95 -6.42 -16.63
C ILE A 543 14.81 -5.29 -15.61
N TYR A 544 15.84 -4.45 -15.49
CA TYR A 544 15.77 -3.22 -14.72
C TYR A 544 14.86 -2.22 -15.40
N LEU A 545 13.88 -1.71 -14.66
CA LEU A 545 12.91 -0.72 -15.13
C LEU A 545 13.19 0.63 -14.45
N ASN A 546 13.49 1.65 -15.23
CA ASN A 546 13.62 3.00 -14.70
C ASN A 546 12.59 3.91 -15.39
N GLU A 547 11.80 4.62 -14.60
CA GLU A 547 11.06 5.76 -15.11
C GLU A 547 12.08 6.79 -15.59
N LYS A 548 12.03 7.14 -16.88
CA LYS A 548 13.03 8.01 -17.51
C LYS A 548 12.40 9.18 -18.21
N HIS A 549 12.92 10.37 -17.96
CA HIS A 549 12.64 11.56 -18.73
C HIS A 549 13.85 11.95 -19.59
N VAL A 550 13.63 12.82 -20.57
CA VAL A 550 14.71 13.36 -21.42
C VAL A 550 15.74 14.07 -20.55
N GLY A 551 17.01 13.69 -20.69
CA GLY A 551 18.12 14.23 -19.89
C GLY A 551 18.52 13.39 -18.69
N ASP A 552 17.72 12.39 -18.29
CA ASP A 552 18.12 11.48 -17.21
C ASP A 552 19.26 10.55 -17.66
N PRO A 553 20.30 10.33 -16.83
CA PRO A 553 21.49 9.58 -17.19
C PRO A 553 21.33 8.05 -17.14
N VAL A 554 20.11 7.55 -16.96
CA VAL A 554 19.80 6.13 -16.84
C VAL A 554 19.04 5.62 -18.06
N ASP A 555 19.18 4.34 -18.40
CA ASP A 555 18.36 3.69 -19.43
C ASP A 555 17.00 3.30 -18.87
N ALA A 556 15.94 3.45 -19.69
CA ALA A 556 14.58 3.06 -19.30
C ALA A 556 14.48 1.55 -19.02
N TYR A 557 15.16 0.75 -19.85
CA TYR A 557 15.20 -0.71 -19.75
C TYR A 557 16.63 -1.17 -19.85
N LYS A 558 17.04 -2.08 -18.97
CA LYS A 558 18.36 -2.69 -19.00
C LYS A 558 18.28 -4.13 -18.51
N SER A 559 18.94 -5.04 -19.21
CA SER A 559 19.07 -6.43 -18.75
C SER A 559 19.77 -6.50 -17.38
N VAL A 560 19.35 -7.41 -16.53
CA VAL A 560 20.15 -7.82 -15.37
C VAL A 560 21.49 -8.35 -15.86
N PRO A 561 22.62 -7.99 -15.25
CA PRO A 561 23.93 -8.46 -15.69
C PRO A 561 24.01 -9.97 -15.77
N LYS A 562 24.67 -10.49 -16.80
CA LYS A 562 24.83 -11.91 -17.12
C LYS A 562 25.28 -12.75 -15.93
N GLU A 563 26.27 -12.25 -15.18
CA GLU A 563 26.83 -12.93 -14.01
C GLU A 563 25.78 -13.08 -12.90
N ARG A 564 24.93 -12.06 -12.68
CA ARG A 564 23.83 -12.11 -11.71
C ARG A 564 22.75 -13.10 -12.13
N GLN A 565 22.37 -13.11 -13.41
CA GLN A 565 21.39 -14.07 -13.94
C GLN A 565 21.90 -15.50 -13.78
N ARG A 566 23.18 -15.74 -14.17
CA ARG A 566 23.81 -17.05 -14.04
C ARG A 566 23.91 -17.50 -12.59
N ALA A 567 24.36 -16.62 -11.68
CA ALA A 567 24.44 -16.91 -10.25
C ALA A 567 23.06 -17.30 -9.69
N ALA A 568 22.00 -16.61 -10.12
CA ALA A 568 20.63 -16.93 -9.73
C ALA A 568 20.20 -18.32 -10.20
N VAL A 569 20.48 -18.70 -11.47
CA VAL A 569 20.17 -20.04 -11.99
C VAL A 569 20.91 -21.12 -11.21
N LEU A 570 22.21 -20.95 -10.99
CA LEU A 570 23.04 -21.93 -10.27
C LEU A 570 22.62 -22.06 -8.79
N PHE A 571 22.28 -20.95 -8.13
CA PHE A 571 21.74 -20.97 -6.79
C PHE A 571 20.44 -21.76 -6.70
N LEU A 572 19.48 -21.47 -7.60
CA LEU A 572 18.18 -22.15 -7.64
C LEU A 572 18.33 -23.66 -7.86
N LEU A 573 19.20 -24.06 -8.79
CA LEU A 573 19.49 -25.47 -9.03
C LEU A 573 20.15 -26.11 -7.79
N GLY A 574 21.08 -25.40 -7.13
CA GLY A 574 21.72 -25.88 -5.91
C GLY A 574 20.74 -26.15 -4.76
N GLN A 575 19.64 -25.39 -4.68
CA GLN A 575 18.61 -25.63 -3.67
C GLN A 575 17.92 -27.00 -3.80
N LEU A 576 17.88 -27.58 -5.00
CA LEU A 576 17.23 -28.90 -5.23
C LEU A 576 17.83 -30.04 -4.39
N ALA A 577 19.12 -29.95 -4.11
CA ALA A 577 19.88 -30.97 -3.36
C ALA A 577 19.79 -30.79 -1.84
N ASP A 578 19.21 -29.70 -1.33
CA ASP A 578 19.37 -29.30 0.06
C ASP A 578 18.05 -28.81 0.69
N LEU A 579 16.99 -29.60 0.51
CA LEU A 579 15.63 -29.29 1.01
C LEU A 579 15.14 -30.24 2.13
N ASP A 580 15.96 -31.22 2.55
CA ASP A 580 15.55 -32.21 3.54
C ASP A 580 15.15 -31.58 4.88
N TRP A 581 15.76 -30.45 5.23
CA TRP A 581 15.46 -29.73 6.46
C TRP A 581 14.03 -29.20 6.56
N MET A 582 13.31 -29.06 5.41
CA MET A 582 11.93 -28.58 5.38
C MET A 582 10.94 -29.64 5.88
N ASP A 583 11.21 -30.91 5.69
CA ASP A 583 10.38 -32.01 6.09
C ASP A 583 10.76 -32.49 7.50
N ASP A 584 10.58 -31.60 8.52
CA ASP A 584 10.81 -31.96 9.92
C ASP A 584 9.78 -32.98 10.39
N GLU A 585 10.17 -34.26 10.48
CA GLU A 585 9.28 -35.36 10.86
C GLU A 585 8.67 -35.17 12.25
N GLY A 586 9.43 -34.64 13.20
CA GLY A 586 8.97 -34.43 14.59
C GLY A 586 7.82 -33.43 14.64
N LEU A 587 7.92 -32.37 13.84
CA LEU A 587 6.89 -31.34 13.74
C LEU A 587 5.72 -31.81 12.86
N MET A 588 6.00 -32.36 11.69
CA MET A 588 4.98 -32.76 10.70
C MET A 588 4.00 -33.85 11.22
N ARG A 589 4.42 -34.67 12.17
CA ARG A 589 3.54 -35.66 12.81
C ARG A 589 2.53 -35.05 13.79
N ASN A 590 2.74 -33.83 14.25
CA ASN A 590 1.97 -33.16 15.28
C ASN A 590 1.17 -31.96 14.84
N ILE A 591 1.42 -31.45 13.61
CA ILE A 591 0.72 -30.31 13.03
C ILE A 591 -0.29 -30.74 11.97
N GLN A 592 -1.10 -29.80 11.48
CA GLN A 592 -2.01 -30.06 10.38
C GLN A 592 -1.24 -30.58 9.15
N PHE A 593 -1.67 -31.68 8.59
CA PHE A 593 -1.05 -32.28 7.40
C PHE A 593 -1.05 -31.31 6.20
N MET A 594 0.13 -31.11 5.61
CA MET A 594 0.36 -30.16 4.51
C MET A 594 0.98 -30.82 3.27
N GLY A 595 1.23 -32.10 3.29
CA GLY A 595 2.10 -32.78 2.30
C GLY A 595 3.58 -32.51 2.60
N SER A 596 4.45 -32.80 1.62
CA SER A 596 5.89 -32.53 1.72
C SER A 596 6.21 -31.18 1.08
N PRO A 597 6.59 -30.14 1.85
CA PRO A 597 7.08 -28.87 1.30
C PRO A 597 8.32 -29.07 0.42
N LYS A 598 9.22 -29.98 0.80
CA LYS A 598 10.39 -30.36 -0.01
C LYS A 598 9.98 -30.76 -1.43
N ALA A 599 9.09 -31.76 -1.56
CA ALA A 599 8.66 -32.27 -2.88
C ALA A 599 8.00 -31.17 -3.72
N TYR A 600 7.16 -30.35 -3.10
CA TYR A 600 6.53 -29.21 -3.74
C TYR A 600 7.58 -28.23 -4.29
N MET A 601 8.57 -27.86 -3.46
CA MET A 601 9.61 -26.89 -3.83
C MET A 601 10.53 -27.41 -4.91
N GLN A 602 10.90 -28.69 -4.89
CA GLN A 602 11.71 -29.29 -5.95
C GLN A 602 11.03 -29.15 -7.31
N ILE A 603 9.75 -29.51 -7.38
CA ILE A 603 8.95 -29.40 -8.63
C ILE A 603 8.83 -27.91 -9.04
N ALA A 604 8.55 -27.01 -8.10
CA ALA A 604 8.36 -25.60 -8.40
C ALA A 604 9.64 -24.95 -8.94
N ILE A 605 10.80 -25.22 -8.33
CA ILE A 605 12.09 -24.66 -8.75
C ILE A 605 12.49 -25.19 -10.13
N ILE A 606 12.43 -26.51 -10.36
CA ILE A 606 12.76 -27.11 -11.68
C ILE A 606 11.88 -26.49 -12.75
N ARG A 607 10.56 -26.45 -12.50
CA ARG A 607 9.60 -25.88 -13.47
C ARG A 607 9.90 -24.41 -13.76
N ALA A 608 10.15 -23.59 -12.73
CA ALA A 608 10.44 -22.18 -12.89
C ALA A 608 11.70 -21.95 -13.74
N VAL A 609 12.80 -22.67 -13.43
CA VAL A 609 14.08 -22.51 -14.13
C VAL A 609 13.97 -22.97 -15.58
N VAL A 610 13.35 -24.14 -15.86
CA VAL A 610 13.17 -24.64 -17.23
C VAL A 610 12.28 -23.73 -18.06
N MET A 611 11.22 -23.19 -17.46
CA MET A 611 10.27 -22.31 -18.17
C MET A 611 10.75 -20.86 -18.31
N SER A 612 11.94 -20.52 -17.82
CA SER A 612 12.48 -19.15 -17.86
C SER A 612 13.01 -18.73 -19.25
N ALA A 613 13.09 -19.63 -20.22
CA ALA A 613 13.69 -19.37 -21.54
C ALA A 613 13.18 -18.09 -22.22
N VAL A 614 11.87 -17.86 -22.22
CA VAL A 614 11.29 -16.63 -22.81
C VAL A 614 11.71 -15.38 -22.07
N LYS A 615 11.77 -15.43 -20.73
CA LYS A 615 12.28 -14.30 -19.92
C LYS A 615 13.74 -13.98 -20.24
N VAL A 616 14.57 -15.03 -20.31
CA VAL A 616 15.99 -14.92 -20.64
C VAL A 616 16.18 -14.31 -22.03
N GLU A 617 15.43 -14.77 -23.03
CA GLU A 617 15.45 -14.25 -24.40
C GLU A 617 15.09 -12.76 -24.44
N ASN A 618 14.00 -12.36 -23.77
CA ASN A 618 13.57 -10.96 -23.72
C ASN A 618 14.61 -10.05 -23.05
N SER A 619 15.24 -10.54 -21.97
CA SER A 619 16.29 -9.81 -21.27
C SER A 619 17.57 -9.70 -22.11
N ALA A 620 17.92 -10.76 -22.84
CA ALA A 620 19.12 -10.81 -23.67
C ALA A 620 19.14 -9.72 -24.76
N GLN A 621 17.95 -9.33 -25.28
CA GLN A 621 17.82 -8.27 -26.29
C GLN A 621 18.19 -6.86 -25.76
N LEU A 622 18.32 -6.70 -24.45
CA LEU A 622 18.62 -5.44 -23.78
C LEU A 622 20.07 -5.39 -23.24
N SER A 623 20.97 -6.21 -23.78
CA SER A 623 22.37 -6.29 -23.31
C SER A 623 23.34 -6.53 -24.47
N ASP A 624 24.49 -5.88 -24.40
CA ASP A 624 25.63 -6.12 -25.31
C ASP A 624 26.42 -7.39 -24.92
N ASP A 625 26.33 -7.84 -23.64
CA ASP A 625 26.84 -9.12 -23.15
C ASP A 625 25.71 -9.93 -22.48
N PRO A 626 24.84 -10.57 -23.25
CA PRO A 626 23.66 -11.22 -22.74
C PRO A 626 23.94 -12.58 -22.07
N TYR A 627 23.13 -12.91 -21.06
CA TYR A 627 22.93 -14.28 -20.66
C TYR A 627 21.93 -14.91 -21.63
N THR A 628 22.42 -15.70 -22.58
CA THR A 628 21.58 -16.26 -23.66
C THR A 628 20.78 -17.48 -23.19
N VAL A 629 19.71 -17.81 -23.91
CA VAL A 629 18.95 -19.06 -23.67
C VAL A 629 19.85 -20.28 -23.77
N GLU A 630 20.79 -20.30 -24.75
CA GLU A 630 21.75 -21.38 -24.92
C GLU A 630 22.65 -21.52 -23.68
N ALA A 631 23.18 -20.41 -23.16
CA ALA A 631 23.99 -20.41 -21.94
C ALA A 631 23.21 -20.90 -20.72
N CYS A 632 21.96 -20.47 -20.58
CA CYS A 632 21.06 -20.89 -19.52
C CYS A 632 20.77 -22.40 -19.59
N MET A 633 20.41 -22.90 -20.76
CA MET A 633 20.14 -24.34 -20.96
C MET A 633 21.40 -25.17 -20.76
N LYS A 634 22.57 -24.65 -21.14
CA LYS A 634 23.85 -25.30 -20.87
C LYS A 634 24.15 -25.40 -19.38
N ASP A 635 23.93 -24.33 -18.60
CA ASP A 635 24.11 -24.36 -17.14
C ASP A 635 23.16 -25.37 -16.47
N ILE A 636 21.90 -25.45 -16.93
CA ILE A 636 20.93 -26.46 -16.47
C ILE A 636 21.42 -27.88 -16.84
N TYR A 637 21.84 -28.08 -18.07
CA TYR A 637 22.36 -29.39 -18.55
C TYR A 637 23.59 -29.83 -17.76
N ASP A 638 24.55 -28.92 -17.56
CA ASP A 638 25.76 -29.19 -16.82
C ASP A 638 25.47 -29.56 -15.36
N PHE A 639 24.48 -28.93 -14.74
CA PHE A 639 24.06 -29.23 -13.37
C PHE A 639 23.40 -30.61 -13.26
N VAL A 640 22.46 -30.92 -14.17
CA VAL A 640 21.63 -32.14 -14.09
C VAL A 640 22.38 -33.39 -14.58
N TRP A 641 23.10 -33.28 -15.68
CA TRP A 641 23.63 -34.45 -16.39
C TRP A 641 25.13 -34.67 -16.25
N LYS A 642 25.90 -33.61 -16.04
CA LYS A 642 27.38 -33.72 -15.95
C LYS A 642 27.85 -34.66 -14.84
N PRO A 643 27.28 -34.68 -13.62
CA PRO A 643 27.68 -35.67 -12.62
C PRO A 643 27.48 -37.10 -13.07
N THR A 644 26.30 -37.39 -13.68
CA THR A 644 25.97 -38.74 -14.22
C THR A 644 26.92 -39.17 -15.34
N VAL A 645 27.17 -38.26 -16.31
CA VAL A 645 28.08 -38.51 -17.42
C VAL A 645 29.51 -38.73 -16.95
N GLN A 646 29.92 -38.12 -15.83
CA GLN A 646 31.24 -38.32 -15.21
C GLN A 646 31.32 -39.50 -14.23
N GLY A 647 30.25 -40.30 -14.12
CA GLY A 647 30.18 -41.42 -13.18
C GLY A 647 30.19 -41.03 -11.72
N LYS A 648 29.79 -39.78 -11.43
CA LYS A 648 29.62 -39.24 -10.06
C LYS A 648 28.13 -39.24 -9.77
N ASN A 649 27.64 -40.26 -9.07
CA ASN A 649 26.29 -40.30 -8.53
C ASN A 649 26.23 -39.83 -7.10
#